data_e39f76250bf6001ada57781cfc96100c
#
_entry.id   e39f76250bf6001ada57781cfc96100c
#
_cell.length_a   1.000
_cell.length_b   1.000
_cell.length_c   1.000
_cell.angle_alpha   90.00
_cell.angle_beta   90.00
_cell.angle_gamma   90.00
#
_symmetry.space_group_name_H-M   'P 1'
#
loop_
_entity.id
_entity.type
_entity.pdbx_description
1 polymer ?
#
loop_
_entity_poly.entity_id
_entity_poly.type
_entity_poly.pdbx_seq_one_letter_code
_entity_poly.pdbx_strand_id
1 'polypeptide(L)'
;MGWKTVMKQQKLVEKMTIEEKAALLSGKTVWQTREIDRLSIPSIFLSDGPHGIRKQAGAGDHLGLNASLNATCFPTAATIANSWDQDLGEEIGQALGEEAASMDVNILLGPGLNIKRSPLCGRNFEYFSEDPYLSGKMAASYIRGIQSKGVYACPKHLAVNSQELRRMAMDAVVDERTLREIYLTGFEIAVKEGHAKAIMSSYNQINGIYANEDKHLLTDILRKEWGFDGIVVTDWGGSNDHVKGVAAGSNLEMPSCGYDSAREVIAAVRNGKLKEADLDERVGELVDAVMELTSGKKLSDKNFDRNAHHQLARKAAAESMILLKNEKQILPLDTKKSIAVIGDFAFSPRYQGAGSSMVNPTKVEDMSSILQQYDLNILGMTRGYQRNGDVDENDRKFALNLSMNADIVIFCFGLDEISESEGLDRTHMRIPQDQIDLLQDISKVNENVIGILSAGSAIEMPWHTCCKAILHGYLNGQAGASATLDILTGKVNPSGRLAETYPISYEQTPAFRYYPSNEKTSEYRESVYVGYRYYDTSKVRVQYPFGFGLSYTEFTYSDLIIEEDGIKVSVTNTGDRDGAEVVQMYVGLPNAIVFRPEKELKGFAKVYLKAGESRQLRIPFDDKTFRYWNIKTGQWEIETGTYQIMVGASVADIRLTGMTERTGNSKGYPYNPAKMPYYYTGIVQKISDEEFRELLGHDIPNGRWSGNLEINDAICQMYYAKSRLARLIYRCLTKMKKKSEAQGKPDLNILFIYNMPFRGIAKMTGGAVSMEMVYGIVDAVNGHFMRGVKKVVGGYFRNRRNNKKYEKLLKEAGGKC
;
A
#
# COMPACT_ATOMS: atom_id res chain seq x y z
N MET A 1 -7.10 33.18 11.19
CA MET A 1 -5.70 33.47 11.55
C MET A 1 -4.83 32.60 10.68
N GLY A 2 -3.92 33.16 9.90
CA GLY A 2 -3.08 32.41 8.95
C GLY A 2 -2.15 31.44 9.69
N TRP A 3 -2.22 30.20 9.30
CA TRP A 3 -1.29 29.16 9.71
C TRP A 3 0.13 29.59 9.30
N LYS A 4 0.98 29.95 10.24
CA LYS A 4 2.43 30.09 10.02
C LYS A 4 3.09 28.99 10.81
N THR A 5 3.69 28.04 10.12
CA THR A 5 4.62 27.10 10.74
C THR A 5 5.73 27.92 11.42
N VAL A 6 5.87 27.78 12.72
CA VAL A 6 6.99 28.46 13.44
C VAL A 6 8.23 27.62 13.16
N MET A 7 9.04 28.06 12.20
CA MET A 7 10.34 27.42 11.88
C MET A 7 11.26 27.52 13.10
N LYS A 8 11.61 26.38 13.68
CA LYS A 8 12.55 26.29 14.83
C LYS A 8 13.95 26.77 14.44
N GLN A 9 14.35 26.55 13.18
CA GLN A 9 15.69 26.84 12.65
C GLN A 9 15.72 28.04 11.67
N GLN A 10 14.80 29.00 11.81
CA GLN A 10 14.72 30.17 10.93
C GLN A 10 16.07 30.88 10.73
N LYS A 11 16.87 31.06 11.81
CA LYS A 11 18.20 31.69 11.75
C LYS A 11 19.19 30.93 10.85
N LEU A 12 19.05 29.62 10.69
CA LEU A 12 19.89 28.86 9.76
C LEU A 12 19.45 29.12 8.32
N VAL A 13 18.14 29.14 8.06
CA VAL A 13 17.57 29.42 6.72
C VAL A 13 17.98 30.83 6.24
N GLU A 14 17.96 31.84 7.12
CA GLU A 14 18.36 33.22 6.81
C GLU A 14 19.86 33.35 6.43
N LYS A 15 20.71 32.45 6.93
CA LYS A 15 22.14 32.40 6.58
C LYS A 15 22.44 31.62 5.30
N MET A 16 21.46 30.86 4.74
CA MET A 16 21.67 30.09 3.54
C MET A 16 21.63 30.96 2.29
N THR A 17 22.47 30.64 1.31
CA THR A 17 22.36 31.20 -0.04
C THR A 17 21.19 30.56 -0.78
N ILE A 18 20.69 31.22 -1.82
CA ILE A 18 19.60 30.68 -2.63
C ILE A 18 20.02 29.34 -3.32
N GLU A 19 21.31 29.22 -3.64
CA GLU A 19 21.87 27.99 -4.22
C GLU A 19 21.82 26.83 -3.22
N GLU A 20 22.15 27.08 -1.95
CA GLU A 20 22.06 26.08 -0.89
C GLU A 20 20.61 25.70 -0.59
N LYS A 21 19.72 26.70 -0.47
CA LYS A 21 18.28 26.47 -0.28
C LYS A 21 17.70 25.57 -1.38
N ALA A 22 17.94 25.92 -2.63
CA ALA A 22 17.43 25.17 -3.77
C ALA A 22 18.05 23.76 -3.89
N ALA A 23 19.35 23.62 -3.57
CA ALA A 23 20.01 22.31 -3.63
C ALA A 23 19.50 21.37 -2.53
N LEU A 24 19.20 21.90 -1.33
CA LEU A 24 18.75 21.10 -0.19
C LEU A 24 17.42 20.39 -0.44
N LEU A 25 16.50 20.99 -1.23
CA LEU A 25 15.21 20.41 -1.59
C LEU A 25 15.29 19.27 -2.63
N SER A 26 16.50 18.81 -2.98
CA SER A 26 16.74 17.67 -3.87
C SER A 26 17.78 16.74 -3.28
N GLY A 27 17.61 15.43 -3.43
CA GLY A 27 18.53 14.43 -2.93
C GLY A 27 19.98 14.61 -3.39
N LYS A 28 20.95 14.21 -2.55
CA LYS A 28 22.36 14.11 -2.91
C LYS A 28 22.67 12.83 -3.65
N THR A 29 22.09 11.74 -3.19
CA THR A 29 22.21 10.40 -3.75
C THR A 29 20.83 9.79 -4.03
N VAL A 30 20.78 8.49 -4.19
CA VAL A 30 19.49 7.75 -4.29
C VAL A 30 18.73 7.78 -2.96
N TRP A 31 19.44 7.81 -1.83
CA TRP A 31 18.87 7.62 -0.50
C TRP A 31 19.20 8.72 0.52
N GLN A 32 19.98 9.73 0.15
CA GLN A 32 20.49 10.72 1.09
C GLN A 32 20.15 12.14 0.69
N THR A 33 19.86 12.97 1.69
CA THR A 33 19.75 14.42 1.54
C THR A 33 21.14 15.05 1.43
N ARG A 34 21.21 16.36 1.12
CA ARG A 34 22.46 17.11 1.09
C ARG A 34 22.80 17.65 2.47
N GLU A 35 24.09 17.67 2.80
CA GLU A 35 24.63 18.39 3.92
C GLU A 35 24.95 19.85 3.53
N ILE A 36 25.03 20.74 4.53
CA ILE A 36 25.58 22.09 4.42
C ILE A 36 26.56 22.30 5.58
N ASP A 37 27.81 21.88 5.36
CA ASP A 37 28.85 21.80 6.40
C ASP A 37 29.07 23.10 7.15
N ARG A 38 29.12 24.25 6.44
CA ARG A 38 29.34 25.56 7.07
C ARG A 38 28.24 26.00 8.05
N LEU A 39 27.05 25.40 7.94
CA LEU A 39 25.90 25.61 8.82
C LEU A 39 25.64 24.43 9.76
N SER A 40 26.52 23.43 9.74
CA SER A 40 26.37 22.18 10.51
C SER A 40 25.02 21.51 10.28
N ILE A 41 24.51 21.58 9.06
CA ILE A 41 23.31 20.82 8.64
C ILE A 41 23.78 19.50 8.05
N PRO A 42 23.54 18.35 8.73
CA PRO A 42 24.01 17.07 8.25
C PRO A 42 23.09 16.47 7.17
N SER A 43 23.60 15.45 6.47
CA SER A 43 22.80 14.61 5.59
C SER A 43 22.03 13.56 6.42
N ILE A 44 20.82 13.22 6.00
CA ILE A 44 20.02 12.13 6.55
C ILE A 44 19.78 11.05 5.49
N PHE A 45 19.54 9.80 5.95
CA PHE A 45 19.33 8.64 5.11
C PHE A 45 17.87 8.18 5.14
N LEU A 46 17.28 7.98 3.95
CA LEU A 46 15.97 7.42 3.75
C LEU A 46 16.12 5.97 3.29
N SER A 47 15.23 5.06 3.70
CA SER A 47 15.25 3.67 3.24
C SER A 47 13.85 3.13 3.02
N ASP A 48 13.68 2.33 1.98
CA ASP A 48 12.51 1.48 1.87
C ASP A 48 12.44 0.47 3.02
N GLY A 49 11.24 -0.06 3.27
CA GLY A 49 11.08 -1.11 4.26
C GLY A 49 9.75 -1.06 5.02
N PRO A 50 8.58 -1.08 4.34
CA PRO A 50 7.29 -1.04 5.04
C PRO A 50 7.03 -2.27 5.92
N HIS A 51 7.72 -3.40 5.68
CA HIS A 51 7.62 -4.62 6.49
C HIS A 51 8.99 -5.25 6.83
N GLY A 52 10.08 -4.48 6.68
CA GLY A 52 11.47 -4.85 6.99
C GLY A 52 12.45 -3.93 6.29
N ILE A 53 13.49 -3.51 6.98
CA ILE A 53 14.42 -2.49 6.49
C ILE A 53 15.15 -2.97 5.24
N ARG A 54 15.20 -2.13 4.22
CA ARG A 54 15.90 -2.41 2.97
C ARG A 54 17.03 -1.43 2.71
N LYS A 55 17.95 -1.30 3.64
CA LYS A 55 19.15 -0.49 3.45
C LYS A 55 20.15 -1.19 2.54
N GLN A 56 20.49 -0.58 1.41
CA GLN A 56 21.47 -1.12 0.47
C GLN A 56 22.89 -1.04 1.03
N ALA A 57 23.68 -2.10 0.81
CA ALA A 57 25.01 -2.26 1.39
C ALA A 57 26.14 -1.53 0.61
N GLY A 58 25.84 -0.95 -0.54
CA GLY A 58 26.83 -0.33 -1.46
C GLY A 58 26.25 0.84 -2.24
N ALA A 59 26.66 0.98 -3.50
CA ALA A 59 26.10 1.98 -4.38
C ALA A 59 24.60 1.75 -4.51
N GLY A 60 23.81 2.76 -4.13
CA GLY A 60 22.36 2.68 -4.15
C GLY A 60 21.83 2.54 -5.58
N ASP A 61 20.84 1.68 -5.77
CA ASP A 61 20.00 1.66 -6.96
C ASP A 61 18.54 1.92 -6.60
N HIS A 62 17.76 2.32 -7.60
CA HIS A 62 16.36 2.69 -7.41
C HIS A 62 15.42 1.49 -7.22
N LEU A 63 15.85 0.30 -7.60
CA LEU A 63 15.00 -0.88 -7.78
C LEU A 63 15.41 -2.06 -6.91
N GLY A 64 16.53 -1.90 -6.16
CA GLY A 64 16.99 -2.90 -5.20
C GLY A 64 17.60 -4.13 -5.81
N LEU A 65 18.35 -3.97 -6.89
CA LEU A 65 19.16 -5.01 -7.47
C LEU A 65 20.42 -5.27 -6.64
N ASN A 66 20.94 -4.22 -6.00
CA ASN A 66 22.09 -4.33 -5.12
C ASN A 66 21.68 -4.96 -3.79
N ALA A 67 22.56 -5.77 -3.24
CA ALA A 67 22.35 -6.43 -1.96
C ALA A 67 22.02 -5.42 -0.86
N SER A 68 20.95 -5.66 -0.14
CA SER A 68 20.61 -4.93 1.08
C SER A 68 21.14 -5.64 2.31
N LEU A 69 21.28 -4.89 3.41
CA LEU A 69 21.59 -5.45 4.71
C LEU A 69 20.48 -6.43 5.14
N ASN A 70 20.86 -7.43 5.94
CA ASN A 70 19.87 -8.35 6.49
C ASN A 70 19.02 -7.64 7.54
N ALA A 71 17.70 -7.80 7.44
CA ALA A 71 16.72 -7.28 8.37
C ALA A 71 15.63 -8.32 8.64
N THR A 72 14.82 -8.10 9.65
CA THR A 72 13.65 -8.96 9.88
C THR A 72 12.59 -8.68 8.82
N CYS A 73 12.18 -9.73 8.10
CA CYS A 73 11.03 -9.66 7.19
C CYS A 73 9.76 -10.00 7.96
N PHE A 74 9.05 -8.97 8.43
CA PHE A 74 7.73 -9.11 9.04
C PHE A 74 6.68 -9.49 7.99
N PRO A 75 5.49 -9.99 8.39
CA PRO A 75 4.38 -10.12 7.48
C PRO A 75 4.05 -8.79 6.79
N THR A 76 3.57 -8.86 5.55
CA THR A 76 3.21 -7.65 4.78
C THR A 76 2.02 -6.90 5.40
N ALA A 77 1.81 -5.63 5.01
CA ALA A 77 0.69 -4.84 5.52
C ALA A 77 -0.67 -5.51 5.27
N ALA A 78 -0.86 -6.13 4.09
CA ALA A 78 -2.05 -6.90 3.79
C ALA A 78 -2.29 -8.06 4.75
N THR A 79 -1.21 -8.70 5.23
CA THR A 79 -1.28 -9.76 6.24
C THR A 79 -1.63 -9.19 7.61
N ILE A 80 -0.87 -8.20 8.06
CA ILE A 80 -1.03 -7.63 9.41
C ILE A 80 -2.39 -6.96 9.61
N ALA A 81 -2.98 -6.38 8.56
CA ALA A 81 -4.32 -5.81 8.63
C ALA A 81 -5.37 -6.83 9.10
N ASN A 82 -5.18 -8.11 8.78
CA ASN A 82 -6.08 -9.17 9.21
C ASN A 82 -5.99 -9.48 10.71
N SER A 83 -4.99 -8.98 11.41
CA SER A 83 -4.95 -9.08 12.87
C SER A 83 -6.00 -8.18 13.53
N TRP A 84 -6.37 -7.05 12.92
CA TRP A 84 -7.22 -5.99 13.50
C TRP A 84 -6.71 -5.52 14.86
N ASP A 85 -5.40 -5.56 15.06
CA ASP A 85 -4.73 -5.34 16.33
C ASP A 85 -3.76 -4.16 16.23
N GLN A 86 -4.16 -3.02 16.81
CA GLN A 86 -3.35 -1.82 16.82
C GLN A 86 -2.12 -1.94 17.73
N ASP A 87 -2.23 -2.70 18.82
CA ASP A 87 -1.10 -2.90 19.75
C ASP A 87 -0.01 -3.75 19.07
N LEU A 88 -0.40 -4.82 18.38
CA LEU A 88 0.52 -5.61 17.54
C LEU A 88 1.14 -4.74 16.44
N GLY A 89 0.34 -3.88 15.80
CA GLY A 89 0.83 -2.94 14.81
C GLY A 89 1.90 -1.99 15.38
N GLU A 90 1.72 -1.52 16.60
CA GLU A 90 2.69 -0.65 17.27
C GLU A 90 3.95 -1.42 17.72
N GLU A 91 3.82 -2.66 18.20
CA GLU A 91 4.97 -3.54 18.51
C GLU A 91 5.86 -3.76 17.26
N ILE A 92 5.24 -4.06 16.10
CA ILE A 92 5.98 -4.21 14.83
C ILE A 92 6.63 -2.90 14.41
N GLY A 93 5.90 -1.79 14.54
CA GLY A 93 6.43 -0.46 14.29
C GLY A 93 7.67 -0.15 15.14
N GLN A 94 7.66 -0.51 16.43
CA GLN A 94 8.81 -0.36 17.32
C GLN A 94 10.01 -1.18 16.84
N ALA A 95 9.80 -2.44 16.47
CA ALA A 95 10.86 -3.31 15.94
C ALA A 95 11.46 -2.76 14.64
N LEU A 96 10.62 -2.28 13.70
CA LEU A 96 11.06 -1.63 12.48
C LEU A 96 11.88 -0.36 12.76
N GLY A 97 11.42 0.47 13.69
CA GLY A 97 12.13 1.68 14.11
C GLY A 97 13.48 1.36 14.76
N GLU A 98 13.57 0.31 15.58
CA GLU A 98 14.80 -0.14 16.19
C GLU A 98 15.81 -0.65 15.17
N GLU A 99 15.40 -1.49 14.22
CA GLU A 99 16.27 -1.93 13.12
C GLU A 99 16.73 -0.76 12.24
N ALA A 100 15.82 0.16 11.90
CA ALA A 100 16.15 1.35 11.12
C ALA A 100 17.20 2.22 11.82
N ALA A 101 17.01 2.51 13.10
CA ALA A 101 17.94 3.29 13.89
C ALA A 101 19.31 2.59 14.03
N SER A 102 19.34 1.26 14.23
CA SER A 102 20.57 0.46 14.31
C SER A 102 21.37 0.51 13.00
N MET A 103 20.68 0.69 11.89
CA MET A 103 21.26 0.80 10.55
C MET A 103 21.51 2.24 10.11
N ASP A 104 21.48 3.24 11.00
CA ASP A 104 21.60 4.66 10.66
C ASP A 104 20.62 5.11 9.55
N VAL A 105 19.38 4.64 9.59
CA VAL A 105 18.26 5.12 8.77
C VAL A 105 17.48 6.14 9.58
N ASN A 106 17.25 7.32 8.99
CA ASN A 106 16.55 8.42 9.66
C ASN A 106 15.07 8.48 9.30
N ILE A 107 14.73 8.11 8.07
CA ILE A 107 13.34 8.06 7.59
C ILE A 107 13.07 6.70 6.97
N LEU A 108 12.07 6.01 7.49
CA LEU A 108 11.58 4.74 6.95
C LEU A 108 10.38 5.00 6.04
N LEU A 109 10.49 4.59 4.75
CA LEU A 109 9.48 4.81 3.73
C LEU A 109 8.34 3.78 3.85
N GLY A 110 7.48 4.02 4.80
CA GLY A 110 6.33 3.19 5.14
C GLY A 110 5.59 3.73 6.37
N PRO A 111 4.41 3.15 6.65
CA PRO A 111 3.73 2.06 5.95
C PRO A 111 3.04 2.50 4.64
N GLY A 112 2.73 1.52 3.76
CA GLY A 112 1.85 1.71 2.61
C GLY A 112 0.39 1.60 3.04
N LEU A 113 -0.47 2.57 2.65
CA LEU A 113 -1.87 2.57 3.07
C LEU A 113 -2.86 3.01 1.97
N ASN A 114 -2.49 2.89 0.70
CA ASN A 114 -3.46 3.08 -0.37
C ASN A 114 -4.59 2.04 -0.27
N ILE A 115 -5.77 2.42 -0.73
CA ILE A 115 -6.95 1.57 -0.68
C ILE A 115 -6.88 0.46 -1.73
N LYS A 116 -7.21 -0.77 -1.36
CA LYS A 116 -7.35 -1.91 -2.26
C LYS A 116 -8.62 -1.77 -3.09
N ARG A 117 -8.55 -0.91 -4.13
CA ARG A 117 -9.66 -0.60 -5.02
C ARG A 117 -10.06 -1.78 -5.89
N SER A 118 -9.06 -2.48 -6.42
CA SER A 118 -9.23 -3.65 -7.28
C SER A 118 -8.34 -4.79 -6.81
N PRO A 119 -8.84 -6.04 -6.81
CA PRO A 119 -7.99 -7.19 -6.49
C PRO A 119 -6.79 -7.37 -7.41
N LEU A 120 -6.81 -6.77 -8.60
CA LEU A 120 -5.76 -6.94 -9.60
C LEU A 120 -4.55 -6.02 -9.40
N CYS A 121 -4.60 -5.03 -8.49
CA CYS A 121 -3.46 -4.15 -8.25
C CYS A 121 -2.26 -4.94 -7.72
N GLY A 122 -1.12 -4.85 -8.42
CA GLY A 122 0.07 -5.63 -8.10
C GLY A 122 0.70 -5.33 -6.75
N ARG A 123 0.44 -4.15 -6.17
CA ARG A 123 0.93 -3.74 -4.84
C ARG A 123 -0.06 -3.92 -3.70
N ASN A 124 -1.18 -4.61 -3.91
CA ASN A 124 -2.16 -4.85 -2.84
C ASN A 124 -1.56 -5.54 -1.61
N PHE A 125 -0.53 -6.38 -1.78
CA PHE A 125 0.18 -7.01 -0.66
C PHE A 125 0.83 -6.00 0.30
N GLU A 126 1.16 -4.80 -0.18
CA GLU A 126 1.83 -3.73 0.56
C GLU A 126 0.85 -2.80 1.28
N TYR A 127 -0.46 -2.92 1.00
CA TYR A 127 -1.51 -2.06 1.52
C TYR A 127 -2.41 -2.80 2.50
N PHE A 128 -2.88 -2.12 3.55
CA PHE A 128 -3.63 -2.75 4.63
C PHE A 128 -4.99 -3.30 4.18
N SER A 129 -5.89 -2.46 3.67
CA SER A 129 -7.30 -2.83 3.53
C SER A 129 -8.00 -2.14 2.35
N GLU A 130 -9.19 -2.64 2.01
CA GLU A 130 -10.19 -1.93 1.19
C GLU A 130 -10.96 -0.87 2.00
N ASP A 131 -10.86 -0.93 3.33
CA ASP A 131 -11.52 -0.01 4.24
C ASP A 131 -10.58 1.08 4.73
N PRO A 132 -10.90 2.39 4.56
CA PRO A 132 -10.03 3.50 4.94
C PRO A 132 -9.87 3.67 6.45
N TYR A 133 -10.89 3.28 7.25
CA TYR A 133 -10.81 3.37 8.70
C TYR A 133 -9.84 2.33 9.27
N LEU A 134 -9.98 1.07 8.87
CA LEU A 134 -9.06 0.00 9.26
C LEU A 134 -7.63 0.31 8.79
N SER A 135 -7.46 0.71 7.52
CA SER A 135 -6.15 1.09 6.98
C SER A 135 -5.49 2.21 7.79
N GLY A 136 -6.26 3.25 8.11
CA GLY A 136 -5.76 4.40 8.88
C GLY A 136 -5.37 4.04 10.31
N LYS A 137 -6.19 3.26 11.03
CA LYS A 137 -5.91 2.84 12.41
C LYS A 137 -4.67 1.94 12.49
N MET A 138 -4.53 0.99 11.57
CA MET A 138 -3.33 0.15 11.48
C MET A 138 -2.08 0.96 11.12
N ALA A 139 -2.19 1.88 10.15
CA ALA A 139 -1.07 2.75 9.79
C ALA A 139 -0.66 3.67 10.94
N ALA A 140 -1.61 4.24 11.67
CA ALA A 140 -1.32 5.12 12.81
C ALA A 140 -0.54 4.39 13.91
N SER A 141 -0.88 3.12 14.21
CA SER A 141 -0.15 2.30 15.19
C SER A 141 1.30 2.03 14.74
N TYR A 142 1.51 1.66 13.49
CA TYR A 142 2.85 1.50 12.90
C TYR A 142 3.69 2.78 13.01
N ILE A 143 3.09 3.92 12.67
CA ILE A 143 3.77 5.23 12.69
C ILE A 143 4.21 5.57 14.12
N ARG A 144 3.35 5.41 15.12
CA ARG A 144 3.72 5.65 16.53
C ARG A 144 4.88 4.76 16.95
N GLY A 145 4.80 3.46 16.61
CA GLY A 145 5.85 2.49 16.91
C GLY A 145 7.19 2.89 16.31
N ILE A 146 7.26 3.14 15.00
CA ILE A 146 8.49 3.54 14.29
C ILE A 146 9.07 4.83 14.91
N GLN A 147 8.24 5.85 15.09
CA GLN A 147 8.66 7.16 15.58
C GLN A 147 9.10 7.14 17.03
N SER A 148 8.62 6.19 17.85
CA SER A 148 9.08 6.01 19.24
C SER A 148 10.57 5.69 19.35
N LYS A 149 11.21 5.27 18.26
CA LYS A 149 12.65 4.93 18.19
C LYS A 149 13.49 6.05 17.58
N GLY A 150 12.92 7.25 17.38
CA GLY A 150 13.64 8.41 16.82
C GLY A 150 13.84 8.34 15.32
N VAL A 151 13.10 7.51 14.61
CA VAL A 151 13.05 7.40 13.15
C VAL A 151 11.73 7.99 12.66
N TYR A 152 11.72 8.79 11.60
CA TYR A 152 10.45 9.23 11.02
C TYR A 152 9.83 8.11 10.18
N ALA A 153 8.55 7.84 10.40
CA ALA A 153 7.73 7.07 9.50
C ALA A 153 7.24 7.96 8.35
N CYS A 154 7.23 7.41 7.12
CA CYS A 154 6.80 8.11 5.93
C CYS A 154 5.67 7.33 5.24
N PRO A 155 4.41 7.46 5.73
CA PRO A 155 3.28 6.79 5.12
C PRO A 155 3.14 7.16 3.64
N LYS A 156 2.70 6.18 2.82
CA LYS A 156 2.73 6.27 1.36
C LYS A 156 1.57 5.50 0.73
N HIS A 157 1.13 5.90 -0.46
CA HIS A 157 1.51 7.02 -1.32
C HIS A 157 0.33 8.00 -1.38
N LEU A 158 0.50 9.24 -0.94
CA LEU A 158 -0.55 10.27 -0.90
C LEU A 158 -0.73 10.88 -2.30
N ALA A 159 -1.81 10.58 -3.05
CA ALA A 159 -2.91 9.70 -2.81
C ALA A 159 -3.38 9.04 -4.11
N VAL A 160 -4.39 8.15 -4.01
CA VAL A 160 -5.09 7.54 -5.17
C VAL A 160 -4.15 6.74 -6.08
N ASN A 161 -3.13 6.11 -5.51
CA ASN A 161 -2.20 5.22 -6.24
C ASN A 161 -2.66 3.76 -6.10
N SER A 162 -3.76 3.39 -6.78
CA SER A 162 -4.42 2.09 -6.64
C SER A 162 -4.27 1.21 -7.89
N GLN A 163 -3.27 1.47 -8.74
CA GLN A 163 -2.87 0.64 -9.88
C GLN A 163 -1.40 0.85 -10.22
N GLU A 164 -0.80 -0.15 -10.88
CA GLU A 164 0.61 -0.12 -11.27
C GLU A 164 0.81 0.26 -12.74
N LEU A 165 -0.13 -0.10 -13.62
CA LEU A 165 -0.04 0.20 -15.04
C LEU A 165 0.02 1.72 -15.28
N ARG A 166 1.15 2.19 -15.84
CA ARG A 166 1.42 3.61 -16.14
C ARG A 166 1.23 4.57 -14.94
N ARG A 167 1.45 4.08 -13.71
CA ARG A 167 1.21 4.80 -12.45
C ARG A 167 1.84 6.21 -12.41
N MET A 168 2.97 6.42 -13.12
CA MET A 168 3.67 7.72 -13.15
C MET A 168 3.13 8.69 -14.22
N ALA A 169 2.20 8.25 -15.07
CA ALA A 169 1.71 9.03 -16.22
C ALA A 169 0.17 9.14 -16.24
N MET A 170 -0.50 8.34 -15.42
CA MET A 170 -1.95 8.22 -15.43
C MET A 170 -2.62 9.30 -14.57
N ASP A 171 -3.79 9.76 -15.01
CA ASP A 171 -4.68 10.64 -14.27
C ASP A 171 -5.80 9.84 -13.59
N ALA A 172 -5.86 9.90 -12.27
CA ALA A 172 -6.96 9.37 -11.48
C ALA A 172 -8.11 10.38 -11.45
N VAL A 173 -9.18 10.06 -12.19
CA VAL A 173 -10.38 10.91 -12.26
C VAL A 173 -11.34 10.50 -11.15
N VAL A 174 -11.42 11.29 -10.10
CA VAL A 174 -12.15 10.98 -8.87
C VAL A 174 -12.88 12.23 -8.33
N ASP A 175 -14.13 12.07 -7.90
CA ASP A 175 -14.87 13.18 -7.28
C ASP A 175 -14.33 13.50 -5.87
N GLU A 176 -14.52 14.75 -5.42
CA GLU A 176 -13.96 15.24 -4.15
C GLU A 176 -14.48 14.45 -2.93
N ARG A 177 -15.75 14.03 -2.92
CA ARG A 177 -16.30 13.24 -1.82
C ARG A 177 -15.62 11.89 -1.70
N THR A 178 -15.50 11.18 -2.81
CA THR A 178 -14.79 9.88 -2.87
C THR A 178 -13.31 10.05 -2.48
N LEU A 179 -12.67 11.09 -2.99
CA LEU A 179 -11.29 11.41 -2.60
C LEU A 179 -11.17 11.54 -1.07
N ARG A 180 -12.06 12.32 -0.43
CA ARG A 180 -12.04 12.58 1.01
C ARG A 180 -12.41 11.36 1.86
N GLU A 181 -13.54 10.72 1.53
CA GLU A 181 -14.10 9.65 2.37
C GLU A 181 -13.34 8.33 2.25
N ILE A 182 -12.82 8.02 1.06
CA ILE A 182 -12.17 6.73 0.79
C ILE A 182 -10.65 6.85 0.72
N TYR A 183 -10.11 7.74 -0.12
CA TYR A 183 -8.68 7.73 -0.42
C TYR A 183 -7.83 8.59 0.50
N LEU A 184 -8.41 9.55 1.20
CA LEU A 184 -7.70 10.44 2.13
C LEU A 184 -7.94 10.13 3.61
N THR A 185 -9.05 9.49 3.99
CA THR A 185 -9.37 9.20 5.41
C THR A 185 -8.27 8.41 6.12
N GLY A 186 -7.67 7.40 5.45
CA GLY A 186 -6.55 6.65 6.04
C GLY A 186 -5.32 7.53 6.32
N PHE A 187 -5.01 8.46 5.41
CA PHE A 187 -3.92 9.42 5.59
C PHE A 187 -4.24 10.48 6.65
N GLU A 188 -5.49 10.93 6.72
CA GLU A 188 -5.93 11.81 7.82
C GLU A 188 -5.69 11.19 9.19
N ILE A 189 -6.05 9.91 9.36
CA ILE A 189 -5.81 9.14 10.59
C ILE A 189 -4.30 8.99 10.84
N ALA A 190 -3.52 8.65 9.83
CA ALA A 190 -2.07 8.53 9.93
C ALA A 190 -1.40 9.84 10.41
N VAL A 191 -1.90 10.99 9.95
CA VAL A 191 -1.40 12.31 10.38
C VAL A 191 -1.89 12.67 11.78
N LYS A 192 -3.21 12.61 12.02
CA LYS A 192 -3.82 13.11 13.26
C LYS A 192 -3.62 12.17 14.45
N GLU A 193 -3.66 10.86 14.24
CA GLU A 193 -3.57 9.86 15.31
C GLU A 193 -2.21 9.15 15.34
N GLY A 194 -1.57 8.97 14.17
CA GLY A 194 -0.23 8.45 14.05
C GLY A 194 0.87 9.50 14.26
N HIS A 195 0.52 10.79 14.16
CA HIS A 195 1.46 11.91 14.26
C HIS A 195 2.63 11.80 13.27
N ALA A 196 2.33 11.39 12.02
CA ALA A 196 3.33 11.22 10.97
C ALA A 196 4.18 12.50 10.79
N LYS A 197 5.50 12.34 10.75
CA LYS A 197 6.49 13.44 10.58
C LYS A 197 7.04 13.54 9.15
N ALA A 198 6.83 12.54 8.33
CA ALA A 198 7.07 12.59 6.91
C ALA A 198 5.88 11.96 6.18
N ILE A 199 5.68 12.31 4.91
CA ILE A 199 4.68 11.69 4.05
C ILE A 199 5.20 11.64 2.61
N MET A 200 4.91 10.55 1.87
CA MET A 200 5.33 10.43 0.48
C MET A 200 4.16 10.71 -0.46
N SER A 201 4.34 11.68 -1.36
CA SER A 201 3.37 11.95 -2.43
C SER A 201 3.41 10.85 -3.49
N SER A 202 2.26 10.55 -4.08
CA SER A 202 2.14 9.51 -5.11
C SER A 202 2.63 9.98 -6.48
N TYR A 203 2.83 9.02 -7.39
CA TYR A 203 3.29 9.25 -8.76
C TYR A 203 2.25 9.88 -9.69
N ASN A 204 0.98 9.54 -9.50
CA ASN A 204 -0.11 9.79 -10.44
C ASN A 204 -0.59 11.24 -10.40
N GLN A 205 -1.33 11.61 -11.44
CA GLN A 205 -2.17 12.79 -11.40
C GLN A 205 -3.48 12.47 -10.65
N ILE A 206 -4.07 13.49 -10.08
CA ILE A 206 -5.42 13.50 -9.50
C ILE A 206 -6.16 14.64 -10.19
N ASN A 207 -7.18 14.31 -11.00
CA ASN A 207 -7.95 15.30 -11.76
C ASN A 207 -7.06 16.27 -12.56
N GLY A 208 -6.05 15.73 -13.26
CA GLY A 208 -5.16 16.46 -14.15
C GLY A 208 -3.94 17.11 -13.49
N ILE A 209 -3.81 17.06 -12.16
CA ILE A 209 -2.67 17.65 -11.42
C ILE A 209 -1.86 16.54 -10.76
N TYR A 210 -0.54 16.53 -10.94
CA TYR A 210 0.33 15.58 -10.23
C TYR A 210 0.22 15.77 -8.71
N ALA A 211 0.06 14.68 -7.96
CA ALA A 211 -0.14 14.71 -6.52
C ALA A 211 0.93 15.55 -5.79
N ASN A 212 2.19 15.49 -6.26
CA ASN A 212 3.29 16.29 -5.71
C ASN A 212 3.22 17.80 -6.06
N GLU A 213 2.38 18.19 -6.99
CA GLU A 213 2.21 19.57 -7.48
C GLU A 213 0.83 20.16 -7.10
N ASP A 214 0.04 19.38 -6.40
CA ASP A 214 -1.32 19.74 -6.04
C ASP A 214 -1.35 20.52 -4.72
N LYS A 215 -1.55 21.81 -4.82
CA LYS A 215 -1.66 22.72 -3.68
C LYS A 215 -2.89 22.40 -2.82
N HIS A 216 -4.00 21.98 -3.44
CA HIS A 216 -5.20 21.58 -2.70
C HIS A 216 -4.88 20.39 -1.81
N LEU A 217 -4.21 19.37 -2.35
CA LEU A 217 -3.82 18.19 -1.59
C LEU A 217 -2.77 18.50 -0.51
N LEU A 218 -1.63 19.10 -0.91
CA LEU A 218 -0.45 19.23 -0.01
C LEU A 218 -0.53 20.41 0.96
N THR A 219 -1.15 21.52 0.55
CA THR A 219 -1.25 22.69 1.40
C THR A 219 -2.61 22.80 2.07
N ASP A 220 -3.70 22.74 1.30
CA ASP A 220 -5.00 23.08 1.88
C ASP A 220 -5.54 21.91 2.71
N ILE A 221 -5.43 20.66 2.26
CA ILE A 221 -5.86 19.49 3.00
C ILE A 221 -4.80 19.06 4.02
N LEU A 222 -3.62 18.62 3.54
CA LEU A 222 -2.62 18.00 4.39
C LEU A 222 -2.13 18.94 5.51
N ARG A 223 -1.69 20.17 5.14
CA ARG A 223 -1.10 21.09 6.12
C ARG A 223 -2.12 21.88 6.90
N LYS A 224 -3.07 22.55 6.23
CA LYS A 224 -4.01 23.46 6.90
C LYS A 224 -5.15 22.75 7.60
N GLU A 225 -5.79 21.77 6.93
CA GLU A 225 -6.95 21.07 7.50
C GLU A 225 -6.52 20.01 8.52
N TRP A 226 -5.51 19.20 8.20
CA TRP A 226 -5.07 18.13 9.11
C TRP A 226 -4.01 18.56 10.10
N GLY A 227 -3.36 19.71 9.90
CA GLY A 227 -2.34 20.23 10.80
C GLY A 227 -0.97 19.55 10.65
N PHE A 228 -0.65 18.99 9.48
CA PHE A 228 0.63 18.35 9.24
C PHE A 228 1.79 19.37 9.27
N ASP A 229 2.74 19.18 10.19
CA ASP A 229 3.92 20.01 10.40
C ASP A 229 5.23 19.36 9.92
N GLY A 230 5.13 18.17 9.30
CA GLY A 230 6.28 17.42 8.82
C GLY A 230 6.70 17.74 7.38
N ILE A 231 7.49 16.84 6.80
CA ILE A 231 8.03 16.98 5.44
C ILE A 231 7.29 16.09 4.43
N VAL A 232 7.09 16.63 3.23
CA VAL A 232 6.60 15.89 2.07
C VAL A 232 7.77 15.48 1.20
N VAL A 233 7.91 14.17 0.98
CA VAL A 233 8.92 13.56 0.11
C VAL A 233 8.22 13.06 -1.16
N THR A 234 8.83 13.24 -2.33
CA THR A 234 8.30 12.61 -3.54
C THR A 234 8.51 11.10 -3.52
N ASP A 235 7.63 10.34 -4.14
CA ASP A 235 8.03 9.01 -4.61
C ASP A 235 9.20 9.13 -5.61
N TRP A 236 10.00 8.06 -5.78
CA TRP A 236 11.28 8.11 -6.51
C TRP A 236 11.10 8.43 -8.00
N GLY A 237 11.51 9.65 -8.39
CA GLY A 237 11.28 10.18 -9.74
C GLY A 237 9.87 10.71 -9.97
N GLY A 238 9.06 10.84 -8.91
CA GLY A 238 7.68 11.32 -8.96
C GLY A 238 7.52 12.84 -9.17
N SER A 239 8.62 13.61 -9.04
CA SER A 239 8.61 15.05 -9.32
C SER A 239 8.53 15.31 -10.83
N ASN A 240 7.43 15.88 -11.31
CA ASN A 240 7.30 16.32 -12.70
C ASN A 240 7.84 17.77 -12.85
N ASP A 241 7.26 18.71 -12.12
CA ASP A 241 7.72 20.12 -12.04
C ASP A 241 8.06 20.44 -10.59
N HIS A 242 9.37 20.47 -10.29
CA HIS A 242 9.84 20.69 -8.92
C HIS A 242 9.48 22.08 -8.39
N VAL A 243 9.42 23.11 -9.26
CA VAL A 243 9.02 24.47 -8.88
C VAL A 243 7.57 24.49 -8.40
N LYS A 244 6.69 23.82 -9.13
CA LYS A 244 5.27 23.66 -8.71
C LYS A 244 5.16 22.84 -7.43
N GLY A 245 5.95 21.78 -7.30
CA GLY A 245 6.00 20.98 -6.08
C GLY A 245 6.34 21.80 -4.85
N VAL A 246 7.41 22.62 -4.90
CA VAL A 246 7.79 23.53 -3.82
C VAL A 246 6.67 24.53 -3.51
N ALA A 247 6.06 25.12 -4.54
CA ALA A 247 4.93 26.04 -4.36
C ALA A 247 3.68 25.38 -3.78
N ALA A 248 3.47 24.08 -4.06
CA ALA A 248 2.34 23.30 -3.56
C ALA A 248 2.53 22.79 -2.13
N GLY A 249 3.76 22.75 -1.61
CA GLY A 249 4.02 22.26 -0.26
C GLY A 249 4.95 21.05 -0.15
N SER A 250 5.59 20.60 -1.24
CA SER A 250 6.57 19.52 -1.25
C SER A 250 7.95 20.01 -0.78
N ASN A 251 8.66 19.18 0.00
CA ASN A 251 9.94 19.55 0.58
C ASN A 251 11.14 18.89 -0.11
N LEU A 252 11.05 17.61 -0.44
CA LEU A 252 12.22 16.84 -0.86
C LEU A 252 11.94 16.03 -2.11
N GLU A 253 12.58 16.40 -3.21
CA GLU A 253 12.58 15.62 -4.44
C GLU A 253 13.59 14.47 -4.35
N MET A 254 13.14 13.24 -4.51
CA MET A 254 13.99 12.05 -4.54
C MET A 254 13.79 11.27 -5.86
N PRO A 255 14.81 10.56 -6.34
CA PRO A 255 16.22 10.56 -5.92
C PRO A 255 16.95 11.82 -6.43
N SER A 256 18.26 11.86 -6.25
CA SER A 256 19.09 12.94 -6.84
C SER A 256 18.91 13.04 -8.35
N CYS A 257 18.54 14.23 -8.83
CA CYS A 257 18.53 14.60 -10.25
C CYS A 257 19.72 15.53 -10.62
N GLY A 258 20.78 15.52 -9.81
CA GLY A 258 21.91 16.45 -9.91
C GLY A 258 21.54 17.84 -9.41
N TYR A 259 21.73 18.87 -10.25
CA TYR A 259 21.38 20.25 -9.92
C TYR A 259 20.37 20.86 -10.91
N ASP A 260 19.70 20.04 -11.71
CA ASP A 260 18.78 20.53 -12.76
C ASP A 260 17.58 21.24 -12.11
N SER A 261 16.89 20.53 -11.22
CA SER A 261 15.76 21.07 -10.48
C SER A 261 16.12 22.27 -9.58
N ALA A 262 17.30 22.23 -8.95
CA ALA A 262 17.75 23.37 -8.15
C ALA A 262 17.95 24.64 -9.00
N ARG A 263 18.47 24.51 -10.22
CA ARG A 263 18.59 25.65 -11.16
C ARG A 263 17.22 26.17 -11.61
N GLU A 264 16.24 25.28 -11.80
CA GLU A 264 14.87 25.68 -12.13
C GLU A 264 14.22 26.47 -10.99
N VAL A 265 14.38 26.03 -9.74
CA VAL A 265 13.91 26.75 -8.54
C VAL A 265 14.53 28.14 -8.44
N ILE A 266 15.86 28.26 -8.58
CA ILE A 266 16.54 29.56 -8.54
C ILE A 266 16.04 30.49 -9.65
N ALA A 267 15.90 29.95 -10.87
CA ALA A 267 15.39 30.74 -11.98
C ALA A 267 13.93 31.20 -11.72
N ALA A 268 13.10 30.34 -11.12
CA ALA A 268 11.73 30.66 -10.77
C ALA A 268 11.63 31.77 -9.71
N VAL A 269 12.46 31.72 -8.69
CA VAL A 269 12.54 32.78 -7.67
C VAL A 269 13.00 34.11 -8.32
N ARG A 270 14.07 34.11 -9.11
CA ARG A 270 14.62 35.30 -9.74
C ARG A 270 13.67 35.95 -10.74
N ASN A 271 12.77 35.18 -11.38
CA ASN A 271 11.77 35.70 -12.32
C ASN A 271 10.37 35.87 -11.72
N GLY A 272 10.23 35.71 -10.40
CA GLY A 272 8.99 35.95 -9.66
C GLY A 272 7.91 34.87 -9.83
N LYS A 273 8.24 33.73 -10.43
CA LYS A 273 7.31 32.58 -10.56
C LYS A 273 7.16 31.79 -9.26
N LEU A 274 8.17 31.80 -8.40
CA LEU A 274 8.14 31.22 -7.06
C LEU A 274 8.49 32.33 -6.07
N LYS A 275 7.75 32.47 -4.99
CA LYS A 275 8.07 33.40 -3.93
C LYS A 275 9.24 32.85 -3.10
N GLU A 276 10.21 33.69 -2.76
CA GLU A 276 11.32 33.27 -1.92
C GLU A 276 10.83 32.79 -0.53
N ALA A 277 9.77 33.40 -0.01
CA ALA A 277 9.15 32.99 1.24
C ALA A 277 8.61 31.53 1.19
N ASP A 278 8.06 31.09 0.06
CA ASP A 278 7.59 29.70 -0.11
C ASP A 278 8.78 28.73 -0.15
N LEU A 279 9.90 29.13 -0.79
CA LEU A 279 11.15 28.39 -0.77
C LEU A 279 11.71 28.29 0.65
N ASP A 280 11.75 29.39 1.40
CA ASP A 280 12.27 29.45 2.77
C ASP A 280 11.45 28.60 3.72
N GLU A 281 10.13 28.60 3.56
CA GLU A 281 9.25 27.75 4.36
C GLU A 281 9.54 26.26 4.15
N ARG A 282 9.65 25.81 2.88
CA ARG A 282 9.93 24.38 2.58
C ARG A 282 11.33 23.97 3.04
N VAL A 283 12.32 24.86 2.90
CA VAL A 283 13.68 24.64 3.40
C VAL A 283 13.68 24.57 4.93
N GLY A 284 12.96 25.47 5.60
CA GLY A 284 12.87 25.50 7.05
C GLY A 284 12.30 24.22 7.64
N GLU A 285 11.21 23.73 7.07
CA GLU A 285 10.60 22.44 7.47
C GLU A 285 11.58 21.28 7.32
N LEU A 286 12.32 21.21 6.20
CA LEU A 286 13.31 20.17 5.98
C LEU A 286 14.50 20.29 6.95
N VAL A 287 14.98 21.51 7.20
CA VAL A 287 16.07 21.76 8.17
C VAL A 287 15.63 21.40 9.59
N ASP A 288 14.41 21.76 9.98
CA ASP A 288 13.84 21.37 11.28
C ASP A 288 13.82 19.85 11.44
N ALA A 289 13.36 19.10 10.41
CA ALA A 289 13.34 17.65 10.41
C ALA A 289 14.76 17.03 10.49
N VAL A 290 15.70 17.53 9.68
CA VAL A 290 17.10 17.10 9.68
C VAL A 290 17.74 17.29 11.06
N MET A 291 17.56 18.47 11.64
CA MET A 291 18.13 18.78 12.95
C MET A 291 17.49 17.95 14.07
N GLU A 292 16.19 17.70 14.03
CA GLU A 292 15.49 16.81 14.99
C GLU A 292 16.02 15.38 14.90
N LEU A 293 16.08 14.81 13.69
CA LEU A 293 16.55 13.43 13.45
C LEU A 293 18.03 13.22 13.76
N THR A 294 18.83 14.26 13.80
CA THR A 294 20.28 14.16 14.03
C THR A 294 20.72 14.66 15.40
N SER A 295 19.87 15.40 16.13
CA SER A 295 20.12 15.87 17.49
C SER A 295 19.81 14.85 18.58
N GLY A 296 19.02 13.82 18.28
CA GLY A 296 18.63 12.78 19.20
C GLY A 296 19.83 11.93 19.66
N LYS A 297 19.74 11.36 20.86
CA LYS A 297 20.67 10.29 21.28
C LYS A 297 20.56 9.18 20.25
N LYS A 298 21.64 8.94 19.49
CA LYS A 298 21.75 7.67 18.74
C LYS A 298 21.46 6.55 19.71
N LEU A 299 20.62 5.59 19.33
CA LEU A 299 20.49 4.38 20.12
C LEU A 299 21.91 3.89 20.42
N SER A 300 22.24 3.75 21.70
CA SER A 300 23.60 3.41 22.18
C SER A 300 24.05 2.03 21.70
N ASP A 301 23.10 1.22 21.27
CA ASP A 301 23.31 -0.14 20.79
C ASP A 301 22.97 -0.24 19.30
N LYS A 302 23.99 -0.53 18.48
CA LYS A 302 23.81 -0.76 17.03
C LYS A 302 23.30 -2.17 16.71
N ASN A 303 22.96 -2.95 17.74
CA ASN A 303 22.47 -4.32 17.59
C ASN A 303 21.04 -4.41 18.07
N PHE A 304 20.17 -4.96 17.25
CA PHE A 304 18.83 -5.38 17.65
C PHE A 304 18.80 -6.89 17.92
N ASP A 305 17.86 -7.34 18.75
CA ASP A 305 17.68 -8.76 19.03
C ASP A 305 16.94 -9.46 17.89
N ARG A 306 17.71 -10.08 16.99
CA ARG A 306 17.19 -10.81 15.83
C ARG A 306 16.24 -11.95 16.21
N ASN A 307 16.48 -12.60 17.36
CA ASN A 307 15.63 -13.69 17.81
C ASN A 307 14.30 -13.17 18.35
N ALA A 308 14.33 -12.10 19.14
CA ALA A 308 13.10 -11.44 19.60
C ALA A 308 12.25 -10.95 18.42
N HIS A 309 12.87 -10.30 17.43
CA HIS A 309 12.16 -9.84 16.22
C HIS A 309 11.64 -11.02 15.38
N HIS A 310 12.37 -12.13 15.30
CA HIS A 310 11.88 -13.34 14.65
C HIS A 310 10.66 -13.93 15.37
N GLN A 311 10.65 -13.96 16.71
CA GLN A 311 9.48 -14.40 17.47
C GLN A 311 8.30 -13.43 17.33
N LEU A 312 8.56 -12.13 17.27
CA LEU A 312 7.51 -11.14 16.98
C LEU A 312 6.93 -11.35 15.55
N ALA A 313 7.77 -11.62 14.56
CA ALA A 313 7.30 -11.95 13.21
C ALA A 313 6.43 -13.22 13.20
N ARG A 314 6.79 -14.25 14.01
CA ARG A 314 5.98 -15.48 14.18
C ARG A 314 4.63 -15.18 14.85
N LYS A 315 4.63 -14.42 15.95
CA LYS A 315 3.42 -13.96 16.63
C LYS A 315 2.51 -13.21 15.67
N ALA A 316 3.06 -12.24 14.95
CA ALA A 316 2.34 -11.41 14.01
C ALA A 316 1.72 -12.22 12.86
N ALA A 317 2.45 -13.19 12.32
CA ALA A 317 1.94 -14.10 11.30
C ALA A 317 0.78 -14.95 11.84
N ALA A 318 0.94 -15.56 13.01
CA ALA A 318 -0.09 -16.42 13.61
C ALA A 318 -1.39 -15.66 13.93
N GLU A 319 -1.28 -14.45 14.48
CA GLU A 319 -2.45 -13.62 14.83
C GLU A 319 -3.15 -13.01 13.62
N SER A 320 -2.49 -13.02 12.45
CA SER A 320 -3.00 -12.46 11.20
C SER A 320 -3.53 -13.53 10.23
N MET A 321 -3.20 -14.80 10.41
CA MET A 321 -3.71 -15.88 9.56
C MET A 321 -5.21 -16.08 9.77
N ILE A 322 -5.89 -16.36 8.66
CA ILE A 322 -7.35 -16.47 8.64
C ILE A 322 -7.76 -17.90 8.35
N LEU A 323 -8.52 -18.48 9.24
CA LEU A 323 -9.20 -19.77 8.98
C LEU A 323 -10.47 -19.48 8.18
N LEU A 324 -10.45 -19.75 6.86
CA LEU A 324 -11.57 -19.50 5.96
C LEU A 324 -12.59 -20.63 5.96
N LYS A 325 -12.15 -21.85 6.24
CA LYS A 325 -12.98 -23.06 6.20
C LYS A 325 -12.45 -24.09 7.18
N ASN A 326 -13.36 -24.81 7.89
CA ASN A 326 -12.99 -25.90 8.80
C ASN A 326 -14.15 -26.89 8.94
N GLU A 327 -14.40 -27.69 7.88
CA GLU A 327 -15.47 -28.68 7.86
C GLU A 327 -15.18 -29.84 8.81
N LYS A 328 -16.22 -30.28 9.54
CA LYS A 328 -16.14 -31.38 10.52
C LYS A 328 -15.01 -31.21 11.55
N GLN A 329 -14.57 -29.96 11.79
CA GLN A 329 -13.49 -29.64 12.73
C GLN A 329 -12.20 -30.45 12.46
N ILE A 330 -11.82 -30.57 11.16
CA ILE A 330 -10.59 -31.28 10.78
C ILE A 330 -9.33 -30.60 11.36
N LEU A 331 -9.41 -29.32 11.65
CA LEU A 331 -8.42 -28.54 12.41
C LEU A 331 -8.97 -28.23 13.83
N PRO A 332 -8.12 -28.23 14.87
CA PRO A 332 -6.67 -28.54 14.83
C PRO A 332 -6.40 -30.02 14.51
N LEU A 333 -5.21 -30.27 13.93
CA LEU A 333 -4.78 -31.60 13.49
C LEU A 333 -4.80 -32.64 14.64
N ASP A 334 -5.32 -33.83 14.35
CA ASP A 334 -5.03 -35.02 15.15
C ASP A 334 -3.60 -35.52 14.83
N THR A 335 -2.67 -35.36 15.76
CA THR A 335 -1.24 -35.67 15.57
C THR A 335 -0.98 -37.17 15.33
N LYS A 336 -1.96 -38.05 15.60
CA LYS A 336 -1.86 -39.50 15.36
C LYS A 336 -2.10 -39.85 13.90
N LYS A 337 -2.77 -38.98 13.14
CA LYS A 337 -3.08 -39.19 11.73
C LYS A 337 -1.81 -39.07 10.88
N SER A 338 -1.73 -39.95 9.86
CA SER A 338 -0.64 -39.82 8.87
C SER A 338 -0.89 -38.65 7.94
N ILE A 339 0.14 -37.82 7.73
CA ILE A 339 0.04 -36.56 7.00
C ILE A 339 0.97 -36.58 5.80
N ALA A 340 0.42 -36.27 4.62
CA ALA A 340 1.18 -35.90 3.42
C ALA A 340 1.26 -34.39 3.29
N VAL A 341 2.44 -33.84 2.96
CA VAL A 341 2.63 -32.41 2.69
C VAL A 341 3.00 -32.23 1.22
N ILE A 342 2.17 -31.49 0.50
CA ILE A 342 2.31 -31.29 -0.95
C ILE A 342 2.29 -29.81 -1.29
N GLY A 343 3.12 -29.41 -2.21
CA GLY A 343 3.18 -28.06 -2.77
C GLY A 343 4.55 -27.45 -2.72
N ASP A 344 4.94 -26.73 -3.79
CA ASP A 344 6.22 -26.04 -3.88
C ASP A 344 6.43 -25.04 -2.72
N PHE A 345 5.35 -24.40 -2.25
CA PHE A 345 5.41 -23.41 -1.18
C PHE A 345 5.75 -24.00 0.21
N ALA A 346 5.66 -25.32 0.38
CA ALA A 346 6.17 -25.98 1.58
C ALA A 346 7.70 -26.02 1.66
N PHE A 347 8.39 -25.97 0.51
CA PHE A 347 9.85 -26.01 0.37
C PHE A 347 10.45 -24.62 0.08
N SER A 348 9.70 -23.78 -0.62
CA SER A 348 10.09 -22.42 -1.02
C SER A 348 8.93 -21.47 -0.71
N PRO A 349 8.81 -20.97 0.51
CA PRO A 349 7.64 -20.22 0.95
C PRO A 349 7.49 -18.91 0.18
N ARG A 350 6.25 -18.53 -0.05
CA ARG A 350 5.87 -17.23 -0.57
C ARG A 350 5.59 -16.30 0.60
N TYR A 351 6.60 -15.56 1.07
CA TYR A 351 6.56 -14.82 2.34
C TYR A 351 6.51 -13.30 2.19
N GLN A 352 6.82 -12.75 1.01
CA GLN A 352 6.78 -11.33 0.69
C GLN A 352 6.44 -11.09 -0.78
N GLY A 353 6.03 -9.86 -1.14
CA GLY A 353 5.83 -9.44 -2.52
C GLY A 353 7.12 -9.02 -3.21
N ALA A 354 7.05 -8.71 -4.52
CA ALA A 354 8.18 -8.24 -5.30
C ALA A 354 8.13 -6.73 -5.52
N GLY A 355 9.27 -6.06 -5.46
CA GLY A 355 9.37 -4.61 -5.67
C GLY A 355 10.32 -3.91 -4.70
N SER A 356 10.10 -2.61 -4.53
CA SER A 356 10.89 -1.75 -3.63
C SER A 356 10.78 -2.17 -2.16
N SER A 357 9.72 -2.86 -1.77
CA SER A 357 9.51 -3.36 -0.41
C SER A 357 10.23 -4.67 -0.08
N MET A 358 10.94 -5.29 -1.03
CA MET A 358 11.63 -6.57 -0.80
C MET A 358 12.70 -6.45 0.29
N VAL A 359 12.62 -7.31 1.29
CA VAL A 359 13.58 -7.43 2.40
C VAL A 359 14.58 -8.55 2.11
N ASN A 360 15.84 -8.36 2.50
CA ASN A 360 16.80 -9.44 2.59
C ASN A 360 16.73 -10.02 4.02
N PRO A 361 16.02 -11.16 4.23
CA PRO A 361 15.66 -11.59 5.58
C PRO A 361 16.85 -12.11 6.37
N THR A 362 16.78 -11.95 7.69
CA THR A 362 17.76 -12.54 8.61
C THR A 362 17.69 -14.05 8.64
N LYS A 363 16.48 -14.62 8.44
CA LYS A 363 16.18 -16.04 8.40
C LYS A 363 14.86 -16.23 7.68
N VAL A 364 14.73 -17.24 6.86
CA VAL A 364 13.45 -17.69 6.30
C VAL A 364 13.20 -19.12 6.72
N GLU A 365 12.02 -19.36 7.28
CA GLU A 365 11.57 -20.71 7.61
C GLU A 365 10.75 -21.26 6.46
N ASP A 366 11.01 -22.49 6.08
CA ASP A 366 10.15 -23.29 5.20
C ASP A 366 9.55 -24.46 5.98
N MET A 367 8.41 -24.96 5.54
CA MET A 367 7.70 -26.02 6.26
C MET A 367 8.52 -27.32 6.29
N SER A 368 9.26 -27.62 5.22
CA SER A 368 10.04 -28.85 5.11
C SER A 368 11.15 -28.93 6.15
N SER A 369 11.74 -27.80 6.49
CA SER A 369 12.84 -27.73 7.46
C SER A 369 12.38 -27.73 8.92
N ILE A 370 11.18 -27.23 9.22
CA ILE A 370 10.72 -27.06 10.59
C ILE A 370 9.72 -28.10 11.08
N LEU A 371 9.10 -28.90 10.19
CA LEU A 371 8.14 -29.93 10.56
C LEU A 371 8.66 -30.90 11.63
N GLN A 372 9.96 -31.20 11.62
CA GLN A 372 10.61 -32.07 12.62
C GLN A 372 10.54 -31.52 14.06
N GLN A 373 10.24 -30.24 14.23
CA GLN A 373 10.09 -29.62 15.55
C GLN A 373 8.69 -29.80 16.15
N TYR A 374 7.79 -30.44 15.40
CA TYR A 374 6.40 -30.67 15.77
C TYR A 374 6.16 -32.18 15.86
N ASP A 375 5.40 -32.61 16.87
CA ASP A 375 4.98 -34.00 17.04
C ASP A 375 3.85 -34.33 16.06
N LEU A 376 4.22 -34.58 14.80
CA LEU A 376 3.31 -34.89 13.69
C LEU A 376 3.77 -36.15 12.96
N ASN A 377 2.85 -37.04 12.63
CA ASN A 377 3.12 -38.25 11.88
C ASN A 377 3.20 -37.97 10.37
N ILE A 378 4.37 -37.51 9.90
CA ILE A 378 4.57 -37.15 8.48
C ILE A 378 4.89 -38.40 7.65
N LEU A 379 3.98 -38.79 6.78
CA LEU A 379 4.15 -39.90 5.84
C LEU A 379 5.16 -39.56 4.73
N GLY A 380 5.17 -38.31 4.27
CA GLY A 380 6.10 -37.83 3.26
C GLY A 380 5.77 -36.43 2.77
N MET A 381 6.68 -35.91 1.93
CA MET A 381 6.55 -34.58 1.36
C MET A 381 6.97 -34.57 -0.12
N THR A 382 6.29 -33.77 -0.95
CA THR A 382 6.68 -33.53 -2.34
C THR A 382 6.14 -32.20 -2.85
N ARG A 383 6.77 -31.67 -3.91
CA ARG A 383 6.27 -30.43 -4.54
C ARG A 383 4.97 -30.65 -5.31
N GLY A 384 4.91 -31.72 -6.12
CA GLY A 384 3.75 -32.09 -6.94
C GLY A 384 3.46 -31.15 -8.11
N TYR A 385 3.87 -29.89 -8.03
CA TYR A 385 3.83 -28.89 -9.08
C TYR A 385 5.06 -28.00 -9.02
N GLN A 386 5.35 -27.30 -10.12
CA GLN A 386 6.43 -26.31 -10.16
C GLN A 386 5.88 -24.90 -10.30
N ARG A 387 6.48 -23.94 -9.57
CA ARG A 387 6.04 -22.54 -9.54
C ARG A 387 6.04 -21.84 -10.89
N ASN A 388 6.89 -22.27 -11.82
CA ASN A 388 6.98 -21.74 -13.18
C ASN A 388 5.91 -22.31 -14.14
N GLY A 389 5.03 -23.20 -13.64
CA GLY A 389 3.98 -23.86 -14.41
C GLY A 389 4.44 -25.07 -15.22
N ASP A 390 5.73 -25.46 -15.15
CA ASP A 390 6.21 -26.69 -15.77
C ASP A 390 5.63 -27.90 -15.01
N VAL A 391 5.20 -28.93 -15.74
CA VAL A 391 4.64 -30.14 -15.15
C VAL A 391 5.71 -31.24 -15.11
N ASP A 392 6.03 -31.73 -13.92
CA ASP A 392 6.78 -32.96 -13.70
C ASP A 392 5.79 -34.09 -13.42
N GLU A 393 5.53 -34.89 -14.43
CA GLU A 393 4.57 -36.01 -14.34
C GLU A 393 4.96 -37.06 -13.30
N ASN A 394 6.25 -37.26 -13.01
CA ASN A 394 6.70 -38.21 -11.99
C ASN A 394 6.41 -37.65 -10.58
N ASP A 395 6.72 -36.39 -10.37
CA ASP A 395 6.44 -35.73 -9.08
C ASP A 395 4.93 -35.63 -8.84
N ARG A 396 4.12 -35.33 -9.87
CA ARG A 396 2.66 -35.32 -9.81
C ARG A 396 2.10 -36.71 -9.44
N LYS A 397 2.58 -37.80 -10.08
CA LYS A 397 2.17 -39.18 -9.75
C LYS A 397 2.58 -39.56 -8.32
N PHE A 398 3.78 -39.13 -7.90
CA PHE A 398 4.23 -39.36 -6.53
C PHE A 398 3.33 -38.64 -5.51
N ALA A 399 2.96 -37.38 -5.80
CA ALA A 399 2.05 -36.60 -4.98
C ALA A 399 0.67 -37.28 -4.82
N LEU A 400 0.10 -37.81 -5.91
CA LEU A 400 -1.16 -38.55 -5.87
C LEU A 400 -1.04 -39.84 -5.07
N ASN A 401 0.02 -40.62 -5.27
CA ASN A 401 0.24 -41.85 -4.50
C ASN A 401 0.43 -41.55 -3.00
N LEU A 402 1.17 -40.52 -2.65
CA LEU A 402 1.35 -40.07 -1.27
C LEU A 402 0.00 -39.66 -0.67
N SER A 403 -0.82 -38.92 -1.41
CA SER A 403 -2.15 -38.49 -0.99
C SER A 403 -3.11 -39.66 -0.73
N MET A 404 -3.04 -40.70 -1.55
CA MET A 404 -3.89 -41.92 -1.39
C MET A 404 -3.59 -42.69 -0.11
N ASN A 405 -2.34 -42.65 0.36
CA ASN A 405 -1.86 -43.40 1.50
C ASN A 405 -1.88 -42.63 2.83
N ALA A 406 -2.14 -41.33 2.79
CA ALA A 406 -2.20 -40.46 3.97
C ALA A 406 -3.63 -40.33 4.51
N ASP A 407 -3.81 -40.18 5.82
CA ASP A 407 -5.11 -39.80 6.42
C ASP A 407 -5.50 -38.36 6.09
N ILE A 408 -4.50 -37.45 6.02
CA ILE A 408 -4.67 -36.02 5.80
C ILE A 408 -3.64 -35.53 4.78
N VAL A 409 -4.06 -34.65 3.89
CA VAL A 409 -3.16 -33.95 2.95
C VAL A 409 -3.12 -32.46 3.30
N ILE A 410 -1.92 -31.93 3.57
CA ILE A 410 -1.66 -30.49 3.63
C ILE A 410 -1.19 -30.05 2.25
N PHE A 411 -1.96 -29.20 1.58
CA PHE A 411 -1.64 -28.69 0.24
C PHE A 411 -1.28 -27.20 0.30
N CYS A 412 0.00 -26.87 0.02
CA CYS A 412 0.54 -25.50 0.06
C CYS A 412 0.56 -24.91 -1.34
N PHE A 413 -0.17 -23.79 -1.56
CA PHE A 413 -0.39 -23.22 -2.88
C PHE A 413 -0.75 -21.73 -2.83
N GLY A 414 -0.84 -21.08 -4.00
CA GLY A 414 -1.24 -19.66 -4.07
C GLY A 414 -0.66 -18.92 -5.28
N LEU A 415 -0.50 -17.59 -5.13
CA LEU A 415 0.05 -16.74 -6.17
C LEU A 415 1.58 -16.75 -6.16
N ASP A 416 2.18 -16.64 -7.35
CA ASP A 416 3.61 -16.50 -7.54
C ASP A 416 4.11 -15.05 -7.42
N GLU A 417 5.41 -14.84 -7.55
CA GLU A 417 6.06 -13.52 -7.46
C GLU A 417 5.70 -12.58 -8.60
N ILE A 418 5.35 -13.12 -9.78
CA ILE A 418 4.92 -12.30 -10.93
C ILE A 418 3.54 -11.72 -10.70
N SER A 419 2.66 -12.51 -10.12
CA SER A 419 1.28 -12.12 -9.88
C SER A 419 1.16 -10.96 -8.88
N GLU A 420 2.18 -10.74 -8.02
CA GLU A 420 2.16 -9.72 -6.99
C GLU A 420 3.49 -8.96 -6.94
N SER A 421 3.61 -8.00 -7.84
CA SER A 421 4.81 -7.22 -8.03
C SER A 421 4.51 -5.75 -8.22
N GLU A 422 5.39 -4.91 -7.70
CA GLU A 422 5.46 -3.50 -8.10
C GLU A 422 5.71 -3.38 -9.61
N GLY A 423 5.02 -2.42 -10.24
CA GLY A 423 5.12 -2.14 -11.68
C GLY A 423 4.26 -3.03 -12.58
N LEU A 424 3.49 -3.96 -12.01
CA LEU A 424 2.66 -4.90 -12.78
C LEU A 424 1.32 -5.13 -12.08
N ASP A 425 0.23 -4.97 -12.81
CA ASP A 425 -1.11 -5.39 -12.37
C ASP A 425 -1.42 -6.80 -12.87
N ARG A 426 -2.15 -7.57 -12.08
CA ARG A 426 -2.68 -8.87 -12.50
C ARG A 426 -3.69 -8.70 -13.65
N THR A 427 -3.82 -9.73 -14.48
CA THR A 427 -4.82 -9.76 -15.57
C THR A 427 -6.08 -10.55 -15.20
N HIS A 428 -6.04 -11.30 -14.12
CA HIS A 428 -7.14 -12.12 -13.58
C HIS A 428 -6.91 -12.42 -12.09
N MET A 429 -7.96 -12.85 -11.40
CA MET A 429 -7.90 -13.20 -9.97
C MET A 429 -7.56 -14.70 -9.71
N ARG A 430 -7.26 -15.47 -10.73
CA ARG A 430 -7.00 -16.92 -10.59
C ARG A 430 -5.58 -17.19 -10.12
N ILE A 431 -5.40 -18.26 -9.35
CA ILE A 431 -4.09 -18.87 -9.10
C ILE A 431 -3.66 -19.70 -10.33
N PRO A 432 -2.39 -20.14 -10.43
CA PRO A 432 -1.92 -20.99 -11.53
C PRO A 432 -2.75 -22.26 -11.70
N GLN A 433 -3.08 -22.60 -12.95
CA GLN A 433 -4.00 -23.67 -13.27
C GLN A 433 -3.48 -25.07 -12.89
N ASP A 434 -2.17 -25.29 -13.01
CA ASP A 434 -1.50 -26.54 -12.64
C ASP A 434 -1.70 -26.90 -11.16
N GLN A 435 -1.70 -25.88 -10.28
CA GLN A 435 -2.00 -26.05 -8.85
C GLN A 435 -3.46 -26.47 -8.64
N ILE A 436 -4.39 -25.84 -9.37
CA ILE A 436 -5.83 -26.19 -9.30
C ILE A 436 -6.06 -27.62 -9.77
N ASP A 437 -5.45 -28.01 -10.90
CA ASP A 437 -5.61 -29.33 -11.48
C ASP A 437 -5.07 -30.42 -10.54
N LEU A 438 -3.91 -30.20 -9.92
CA LEU A 438 -3.37 -31.13 -8.93
C LEU A 438 -4.25 -31.20 -7.68
N LEU A 439 -4.72 -30.06 -7.16
CA LEU A 439 -5.63 -30.04 -6.01
C LEU A 439 -6.93 -30.82 -6.28
N GLN A 440 -7.50 -30.65 -7.47
CA GLN A 440 -8.70 -31.41 -7.89
C GLN A 440 -8.43 -32.91 -7.97
N ASP A 441 -7.26 -33.33 -8.50
CA ASP A 441 -6.90 -34.74 -8.56
C ASP A 441 -6.64 -35.33 -7.18
N ILE A 442 -5.99 -34.61 -6.29
CA ILE A 442 -5.80 -35.00 -4.89
C ILE A 442 -7.15 -35.17 -4.19
N SER A 443 -8.08 -34.25 -4.38
CA SER A 443 -9.39 -34.28 -3.72
C SER A 443 -10.26 -35.48 -4.16
N LYS A 444 -9.99 -36.10 -5.32
CA LYS A 444 -10.65 -37.32 -5.79
C LYS A 444 -10.16 -38.60 -5.07
N VAL A 445 -8.90 -38.56 -4.58
CA VAL A 445 -8.28 -39.72 -3.93
C VAL A 445 -8.19 -39.58 -2.42
N ASN A 446 -8.28 -38.38 -1.89
CA ASN A 446 -8.30 -38.08 -0.46
C ASN A 446 -9.24 -36.90 -0.17
N GLU A 447 -10.30 -37.13 0.61
CA GLU A 447 -11.27 -36.09 0.96
C GLU A 447 -10.79 -35.15 2.09
N ASN A 448 -9.70 -35.49 2.81
CA ASN A 448 -9.21 -34.75 3.97
C ASN A 448 -8.06 -33.80 3.57
N VAL A 449 -8.36 -32.89 2.64
CA VAL A 449 -7.38 -31.90 2.18
C VAL A 449 -7.49 -30.62 3.00
N ILE A 450 -6.37 -30.13 3.49
CA ILE A 450 -6.20 -28.85 4.18
C ILE A 450 -5.38 -27.95 3.26
N GLY A 451 -5.99 -26.91 2.74
CA GLY A 451 -5.32 -25.92 1.89
C GLY A 451 -4.62 -24.84 2.70
N ILE A 452 -3.32 -24.66 2.47
CA ILE A 452 -2.54 -23.52 2.99
C ILE A 452 -2.32 -22.55 1.86
N LEU A 453 -3.07 -21.45 1.89
CA LEU A 453 -3.11 -20.47 0.82
C LEU A 453 -2.16 -19.30 1.09
N SER A 454 -1.33 -18.97 0.10
CA SER A 454 -0.45 -17.78 0.10
C SER A 454 -0.79 -16.87 -1.08
N ALA A 455 -1.37 -15.70 -0.80
CA ALA A 455 -1.69 -14.65 -1.76
C ALA A 455 -1.80 -13.31 -1.03
N GLY A 456 -1.23 -12.24 -1.53
CA GLY A 456 -1.23 -10.92 -0.88
C GLY A 456 -2.50 -10.10 -1.12
N SER A 457 -3.45 -10.64 -1.89
CA SER A 457 -4.75 -10.02 -2.16
C SER A 457 -5.78 -11.05 -2.58
N ALA A 458 -7.04 -10.63 -2.70
CA ALA A 458 -8.16 -11.51 -3.03
C ALA A 458 -7.97 -12.26 -4.36
N ILE A 459 -8.40 -13.52 -4.36
CA ILE A 459 -8.37 -14.44 -5.51
C ILE A 459 -9.73 -15.12 -5.71
N GLU A 460 -9.97 -15.63 -6.93
CA GLU A 460 -11.09 -16.54 -7.19
C GLU A 460 -10.79 -17.91 -6.63
N MET A 461 -11.81 -18.54 -6.01
CA MET A 461 -11.66 -19.81 -5.31
C MET A 461 -12.65 -20.89 -5.81
N PRO A 462 -12.72 -21.19 -7.15
CA PRO A 462 -13.63 -22.21 -7.66
C PRO A 462 -13.31 -23.62 -7.13
N TRP A 463 -12.10 -23.82 -6.63
CA TRP A 463 -11.58 -25.06 -6.06
C TRP A 463 -11.86 -25.20 -4.54
N HIS A 464 -12.54 -24.26 -3.91
CA HIS A 464 -12.70 -24.23 -2.44
C HIS A 464 -13.40 -25.49 -1.88
N THR A 465 -14.20 -26.17 -2.70
CA THR A 465 -14.85 -27.44 -2.33
C THR A 465 -13.88 -28.63 -2.26
N CYS A 466 -12.70 -28.53 -2.87
CA CYS A 466 -11.67 -29.57 -2.81
C CYS A 466 -10.97 -29.65 -1.44
N CYS A 467 -11.12 -28.64 -0.58
CA CYS A 467 -10.51 -28.61 0.74
C CYS A 467 -11.56 -28.71 1.84
N LYS A 468 -11.31 -29.52 2.87
CA LYS A 468 -12.11 -29.54 4.13
C LYS A 468 -11.76 -28.36 5.04
N ALA A 469 -10.51 -27.92 5.03
CA ALA A 469 -10.10 -26.70 5.70
C ALA A 469 -9.24 -25.83 4.78
N ILE A 470 -9.33 -24.51 4.97
CA ILE A 470 -8.51 -23.54 4.25
C ILE A 470 -7.97 -22.54 5.27
N LEU A 471 -6.65 -22.51 5.43
CA LEU A 471 -5.93 -21.52 6.20
C LEU A 471 -5.23 -20.57 5.24
N HIS A 472 -5.55 -19.29 5.34
CA HIS A 472 -5.00 -18.26 4.47
C HIS A 472 -3.95 -17.42 5.22
N GLY A 473 -2.70 -17.54 4.80
CA GLY A 473 -1.56 -16.88 5.44
C GLY A 473 -1.20 -15.52 4.81
N TYR A 474 -1.81 -15.15 3.69
CA TYR A 474 -1.35 -14.01 2.89
C TYR A 474 0.15 -14.14 2.58
N LEU A 475 0.96 -13.10 2.86
CA LEU A 475 2.41 -13.08 2.75
C LEU A 475 2.99 -12.86 4.16
N ASN A 476 3.23 -13.98 4.84
CA ASN A 476 3.34 -14.07 6.28
C ASN A 476 4.77 -13.88 6.86
N GLY A 477 5.67 -13.28 6.06
CA GLY A 477 7.01 -12.94 6.52
C GLY A 477 7.92 -14.15 6.81
N GLN A 478 9.09 -13.88 7.39
CA GLN A 478 10.16 -14.85 7.53
C GLN A 478 9.88 -16.04 8.48
N ALA A 479 8.89 -15.92 9.38
CA ALA A 479 8.53 -16.94 10.37
C ALA A 479 7.16 -17.58 10.10
N GLY A 480 6.66 -17.45 8.88
CA GLY A 480 5.32 -17.89 8.49
C GLY A 480 5.09 -19.40 8.59
N ALA A 481 6.13 -20.20 8.38
CA ALA A 481 6.01 -21.65 8.46
C ALA A 481 5.75 -22.12 9.90
N SER A 482 6.50 -21.63 10.89
CA SER A 482 6.23 -21.91 12.31
C SER A 482 4.84 -21.43 12.73
N ALA A 483 4.45 -20.22 12.32
CA ALA A 483 3.13 -19.69 12.61
C ALA A 483 1.99 -20.56 12.04
N THR A 484 2.15 -21.05 10.80
CA THR A 484 1.21 -21.99 10.17
C THR A 484 1.08 -23.27 10.99
N LEU A 485 2.18 -23.87 11.39
CA LEU A 485 2.17 -25.12 12.16
C LEU A 485 1.60 -24.94 13.57
N ASP A 486 1.82 -23.76 14.20
CA ASP A 486 1.22 -23.46 15.49
C ASP A 486 -0.32 -23.42 15.41
N ILE A 487 -0.86 -22.89 14.33
CA ILE A 487 -2.31 -22.90 14.09
C ILE A 487 -2.78 -24.32 13.78
N LEU A 488 -2.15 -24.99 12.81
CA LEU A 488 -2.55 -26.34 12.40
C LEU A 488 -2.57 -27.32 13.59
N THR A 489 -1.62 -27.21 14.51
CA THR A 489 -1.54 -28.08 15.72
C THR A 489 -2.41 -27.59 16.88
N GLY A 490 -3.06 -26.45 16.75
CA GLY A 490 -3.87 -25.87 17.83
C GLY A 490 -3.10 -25.25 18.98
N LYS A 491 -1.77 -25.04 18.84
CA LYS A 491 -0.99 -24.24 19.79
C LYS A 491 -1.44 -22.80 19.84
N VAL A 492 -1.86 -22.27 18.70
CA VAL A 492 -2.47 -20.95 18.55
C VAL A 492 -3.87 -21.12 17.94
N ASN A 493 -4.85 -20.48 18.54
CA ASN A 493 -6.21 -20.41 17.99
C ASN A 493 -6.26 -19.30 16.95
N PRO A 494 -6.67 -19.56 15.68
CA PRO A 494 -6.72 -18.53 14.64
C PRO A 494 -7.68 -17.40 15.04
N SER A 495 -7.23 -16.17 14.89
CA SER A 495 -7.97 -14.96 15.25
C SER A 495 -8.05 -13.92 14.12
N GLY A 496 -7.39 -14.18 13.00
CA GLY A 496 -7.37 -13.28 11.86
C GLY A 496 -8.77 -13.09 11.24
N ARG A 497 -9.03 -11.88 10.77
CA ARG A 497 -10.28 -11.49 10.08
C ARG A 497 -9.93 -10.78 8.77
N LEU A 498 -10.60 -11.14 7.67
CA LEU A 498 -10.33 -10.55 6.36
C LEU A 498 -10.42 -9.02 6.39
N ALA A 499 -9.36 -8.37 5.96
CA ALA A 499 -9.30 -6.92 5.77
C ALA A 499 -9.75 -6.47 4.36
N GLU A 500 -10.21 -7.41 3.55
CA GLU A 500 -10.76 -7.20 2.22
C GLU A 500 -11.80 -8.27 1.88
N THR A 501 -12.72 -7.94 0.99
CA THR A 501 -13.74 -8.87 0.50
C THR A 501 -13.16 -9.80 -0.56
N TYR A 502 -13.55 -11.08 -0.53
CA TYR A 502 -13.22 -12.07 -1.55
C TYR A 502 -14.43 -12.25 -2.48
N PRO A 503 -14.47 -11.62 -3.67
CA PRO A 503 -15.54 -11.82 -4.63
C PRO A 503 -15.46 -13.22 -5.25
N ILE A 504 -16.58 -13.70 -5.79
CA ILE A 504 -16.64 -15.01 -6.47
C ILE A 504 -15.89 -14.93 -7.82
N SER A 505 -16.01 -13.81 -8.53
CA SER A 505 -15.28 -13.57 -9.78
C SER A 505 -14.90 -12.08 -9.94
N TYR A 506 -13.92 -11.82 -10.79
CA TYR A 506 -13.46 -10.46 -11.09
C TYR A 506 -14.57 -9.59 -11.70
N GLU A 507 -15.45 -10.17 -12.53
CA GLU A 507 -16.56 -9.49 -13.18
C GLU A 507 -17.57 -8.88 -12.19
N GLN A 508 -17.58 -9.40 -10.95
CA GLN A 508 -18.45 -8.89 -9.88
C GLN A 508 -17.83 -7.71 -9.10
N THR A 509 -16.60 -7.33 -9.39
CA THR A 509 -15.95 -6.23 -8.67
C THR A 509 -16.51 -4.88 -9.11
N PRO A 510 -16.57 -3.87 -8.20
CA PRO A 510 -17.14 -2.55 -8.54
C PRO A 510 -16.37 -1.84 -9.65
N ALA A 511 -15.06 -2.02 -9.71
CA ALA A 511 -14.19 -1.37 -10.70
C ALA A 511 -13.98 -2.17 -12.00
N PHE A 512 -14.65 -3.32 -12.18
CA PHE A 512 -14.41 -4.24 -13.29
C PHE A 512 -14.30 -3.58 -14.65
N ARG A 513 -15.20 -2.63 -14.98
CA ARG A 513 -15.23 -1.97 -16.29
C ARG A 513 -14.22 -0.85 -16.45
N TYR A 514 -13.65 -0.36 -15.36
CA TYR A 514 -12.86 0.86 -15.31
C TYR A 514 -11.43 0.64 -14.82
N TYR A 515 -11.07 -0.62 -14.53
CA TYR A 515 -9.73 -1.01 -14.11
C TYR A 515 -9.09 -1.95 -15.17
N PRO A 516 -7.79 -1.85 -15.51
CA PRO A 516 -6.82 -0.95 -14.88
C PRO A 516 -6.97 0.51 -15.30
N SER A 517 -7.34 0.84 -16.54
CA SER A 517 -7.59 2.22 -16.96
C SER A 517 -7.75 2.34 -18.48
N ASN A 518 -8.20 3.50 -18.95
CA ASN A 518 -7.96 3.99 -20.29
C ASN A 518 -6.46 4.28 -20.52
N GLU A 519 -6.07 4.82 -21.67
CA GLU A 519 -4.66 5.08 -21.98
C GLU A 519 -4.05 6.22 -21.13
N LYS A 520 -4.84 7.23 -20.76
CA LYS A 520 -4.40 8.40 -19.98
C LYS A 520 -5.10 8.57 -18.64
N THR A 521 -6.32 8.01 -18.49
CA THR A 521 -7.15 8.21 -17.30
C THR A 521 -7.56 6.90 -16.67
N SER A 522 -7.71 6.89 -15.35
CA SER A 522 -8.39 5.86 -14.57
C SER A 522 -9.60 6.49 -13.89
N GLU A 523 -10.80 6.04 -14.27
CA GLU A 523 -12.05 6.61 -13.79
C GLU A 523 -12.54 5.88 -12.54
N TYR A 524 -12.76 6.62 -11.47
CA TYR A 524 -13.18 6.10 -10.16
C TYR A 524 -14.70 6.19 -10.04
N ARG A 525 -15.41 5.57 -11.00
CA ARG A 525 -16.87 5.66 -11.14
C ARG A 525 -17.63 5.00 -10.00
N GLU A 526 -17.03 4.04 -9.34
CA GLU A 526 -17.63 3.37 -8.19
C GLU A 526 -17.83 4.28 -6.99
N SER A 527 -17.23 5.48 -6.95
CA SER A 527 -17.33 6.45 -5.87
C SER A 527 -17.03 5.82 -4.50
N VAL A 528 -17.87 6.04 -3.49
CA VAL A 528 -17.69 5.49 -2.14
C VAL A 528 -17.93 3.99 -2.02
N TYR A 529 -18.36 3.33 -3.11
CA TYR A 529 -18.70 1.91 -3.13
C TYR A 529 -17.50 1.02 -3.45
N VAL A 530 -16.46 1.08 -2.64
CA VAL A 530 -15.25 0.23 -2.74
C VAL A 530 -15.40 -0.96 -1.79
N GLY A 531 -14.98 -2.15 -2.24
CA GLY A 531 -15.00 -3.37 -1.43
C GLY A 531 -16.37 -3.72 -0.88
N TYR A 532 -16.45 -4.10 0.40
CA TYR A 532 -17.71 -4.52 1.05
C TYR A 532 -18.81 -3.45 0.96
N ARG A 533 -18.45 -2.16 0.88
CA ARG A 533 -19.43 -1.07 0.71
C ARG A 533 -20.28 -1.28 -0.53
N TYR A 534 -19.67 -1.79 -1.60
CA TYR A 534 -20.38 -2.16 -2.82
C TYR A 534 -21.15 -3.46 -2.65
N TYR A 535 -20.46 -4.55 -2.28
CA TYR A 535 -21.06 -5.88 -2.28
C TYR A 535 -22.27 -5.97 -1.35
N ASP A 536 -22.17 -5.33 -0.19
CA ASP A 536 -23.23 -5.34 0.80
C ASP A 536 -24.43 -4.48 0.37
N THR A 537 -24.18 -3.25 -0.14
CA THR A 537 -25.25 -2.34 -0.61
C THR A 537 -25.96 -2.91 -1.83
N SER A 538 -25.23 -3.43 -2.82
CA SER A 538 -25.77 -3.97 -4.08
C SER A 538 -26.23 -5.42 -3.95
N LYS A 539 -26.12 -6.04 -2.77
CA LYS A 539 -26.50 -7.45 -2.50
C LYS A 539 -25.81 -8.44 -3.42
N VAL A 540 -24.56 -8.17 -3.77
CA VAL A 540 -23.74 -9.07 -4.59
C VAL A 540 -23.12 -10.14 -3.70
N ARG A 541 -23.34 -11.40 -4.03
CA ARG A 541 -22.76 -12.53 -3.29
C ARG A 541 -21.25 -12.55 -3.43
N VAL A 542 -20.58 -12.83 -2.34
CA VAL A 542 -19.12 -12.94 -2.25
C VAL A 542 -18.72 -14.33 -1.76
N GLN A 543 -17.50 -14.75 -2.02
CA GLN A 543 -16.95 -16.00 -1.49
C GLN A 543 -16.74 -15.90 0.02
N TYR A 544 -16.10 -14.79 0.46
CA TYR A 544 -15.94 -14.46 1.89
C TYR A 544 -16.13 -12.95 2.08
N PRO A 545 -16.94 -12.55 3.05
CA PRO A 545 -17.20 -11.13 3.31
C PRO A 545 -16.04 -10.49 4.08
N PHE A 546 -15.95 -9.17 3.99
CA PHE A 546 -15.05 -8.35 4.82
C PHE A 546 -15.28 -8.62 6.31
N GLY A 547 -14.20 -8.72 7.06
CA GLY A 547 -14.24 -9.02 8.49
C GLY A 547 -14.37 -10.51 8.84
N PHE A 548 -14.54 -11.40 7.85
CA PHE A 548 -14.76 -12.84 8.08
C PHE A 548 -13.47 -13.54 8.54
N GLY A 549 -13.64 -14.51 9.44
CA GLY A 549 -12.63 -15.48 9.86
C GLY A 549 -13.19 -16.40 10.93
N LEU A 550 -12.83 -17.69 10.88
CA LEU A 550 -13.23 -18.69 11.86
C LEU A 550 -12.22 -18.78 13.01
N SER A 551 -12.68 -19.37 14.11
CA SER A 551 -11.87 -19.69 15.30
C SER A 551 -12.08 -21.16 15.68
N TYR A 552 -11.21 -21.71 16.51
CA TYR A 552 -11.42 -23.03 17.16
C TYR A 552 -12.33 -22.95 18.37
N THR A 553 -12.81 -21.75 18.74
CA THR A 553 -13.77 -21.51 19.81
C THR A 553 -14.92 -20.65 19.32
N GLU A 554 -15.95 -20.48 20.13
CA GLU A 554 -17.15 -19.72 19.79
C GLU A 554 -17.30 -18.52 20.70
N PHE A 555 -17.86 -17.44 20.16
CA PHE A 555 -18.11 -16.20 20.91
C PHE A 555 -19.58 -15.79 20.78
N THR A 556 -20.15 -15.29 21.85
CA THR A 556 -21.48 -14.67 21.87
C THR A 556 -21.39 -13.21 22.28
N TYR A 557 -22.30 -12.40 21.76
CA TYR A 557 -22.37 -10.98 22.04
C TYR A 557 -23.69 -10.65 22.76
N SER A 558 -23.63 -9.80 23.76
CA SER A 558 -24.80 -9.34 24.53
C SER A 558 -24.66 -7.89 24.99
N ASP A 559 -25.70 -7.38 25.57
CA ASP A 559 -25.73 -6.10 26.33
C ASP A 559 -25.21 -4.89 25.53
N LEU A 560 -25.71 -4.73 24.28
CA LEU A 560 -25.38 -3.53 23.51
C LEU A 560 -26.02 -2.30 24.16
N ILE A 561 -25.16 -1.41 24.64
CA ILE A 561 -25.55 -0.10 25.19
C ILE A 561 -24.98 0.97 24.29
N ILE A 562 -25.85 1.83 23.76
CA ILE A 562 -25.42 2.96 22.93
C ILE A 562 -25.41 4.19 23.83
N GLU A 563 -24.23 4.79 24.00
CA GLU A 563 -24.00 6.01 24.74
C GLU A 563 -23.85 7.21 23.78
N GLU A 564 -23.76 8.41 24.28
CA GLU A 564 -23.59 9.61 23.45
C GLU A 564 -22.27 9.58 22.65
N ASP A 565 -21.20 9.05 23.23
CA ASP A 565 -19.84 9.06 22.75
C ASP A 565 -19.28 7.67 22.42
N GLY A 566 -20.13 6.64 22.28
CA GLY A 566 -19.70 5.30 21.92
C GLY A 566 -20.72 4.20 22.22
N ILE A 567 -20.24 2.97 22.12
CA ILE A 567 -21.02 1.79 22.50
C ILE A 567 -20.29 0.98 23.56
N LYS A 568 -21.07 0.24 24.36
CA LYS A 568 -20.58 -0.88 25.18
C LYS A 568 -21.24 -2.16 24.71
N VAL A 569 -20.48 -3.24 24.69
CA VAL A 569 -20.95 -4.57 24.29
C VAL A 569 -20.21 -5.63 25.10
N SER A 570 -20.92 -6.64 25.57
CA SER A 570 -20.34 -7.80 26.26
C SER A 570 -20.03 -8.90 25.25
N VAL A 571 -18.83 -9.48 25.35
CA VAL A 571 -18.40 -10.62 24.53
C VAL A 571 -18.00 -11.76 25.45
N THR A 572 -18.53 -12.95 25.21
CA THR A 572 -18.26 -14.16 25.98
C THR A 572 -17.68 -15.23 25.09
N ASN A 573 -16.55 -15.80 25.47
CA ASN A 573 -16.04 -17.03 24.87
C ASN A 573 -16.84 -18.22 25.42
N THR A 574 -17.68 -18.81 24.59
CA THR A 574 -18.59 -19.91 25.00
C THR A 574 -18.04 -21.30 24.70
N GLY A 575 -16.87 -21.39 24.04
CA GLY A 575 -16.20 -22.65 23.76
C GLY A 575 -15.23 -23.09 24.86
N ASP A 576 -14.49 -24.14 24.57
CA ASP A 576 -13.60 -24.85 25.51
C ASP A 576 -12.11 -24.45 25.36
N ARG A 577 -11.81 -23.49 24.50
CA ARG A 577 -10.44 -23.02 24.20
C ARG A 577 -10.33 -21.51 24.36
N ASP A 578 -9.17 -21.06 24.80
CA ASP A 578 -8.81 -19.65 24.78
C ASP A 578 -8.78 -19.13 23.33
N GLY A 579 -9.21 -17.89 23.13
CA GLY A 579 -9.22 -17.31 21.79
C GLY A 579 -9.39 -15.80 21.78
N ALA A 580 -9.16 -15.19 20.63
CA ALA A 580 -9.39 -13.77 20.43
C ALA A 580 -10.52 -13.53 19.43
N GLU A 581 -11.34 -12.52 19.74
CA GLU A 581 -12.44 -12.06 18.89
C GLU A 581 -12.21 -10.62 18.46
N VAL A 582 -12.63 -10.29 17.22
CA VAL A 582 -12.63 -8.94 16.67
C VAL A 582 -14.06 -8.43 16.58
N VAL A 583 -14.44 -7.58 17.51
CA VAL A 583 -15.74 -6.92 17.51
C VAL A 583 -15.72 -5.75 16.54
N GLN A 584 -16.61 -5.77 15.55
CA GLN A 584 -16.67 -4.80 14.47
C GLN A 584 -17.95 -3.97 14.59
N MET A 585 -17.80 -2.64 14.65
CA MET A 585 -18.93 -1.70 14.70
C MET A 585 -19.12 -1.05 13.35
N TYR A 586 -20.28 -1.28 12.76
CA TYR A 586 -20.70 -0.66 11.51
C TYR A 586 -21.81 0.35 11.78
N VAL A 587 -21.85 1.41 10.98
CA VAL A 587 -22.86 2.45 11.04
C VAL A 587 -23.53 2.60 9.69
N GLY A 588 -24.86 2.67 9.70
CA GLY A 588 -25.68 2.95 8.53
C GLY A 588 -26.70 4.05 8.83
N LEU A 589 -27.21 4.70 7.81
CA LEU A 589 -28.32 5.65 7.90
C LEU A 589 -29.45 5.18 6.95
N PRO A 590 -30.42 4.42 7.44
CA PRO A 590 -31.62 4.12 6.68
C PRO A 590 -32.32 5.40 6.26
N ASN A 591 -32.81 5.48 5.03
CA ASN A 591 -33.47 6.68 4.46
C ASN A 591 -32.54 7.92 4.35
N ALA A 592 -31.23 7.71 4.14
CA ALA A 592 -30.29 8.79 3.87
C ALA A 592 -30.71 9.60 2.65
N ILE A 593 -30.59 10.91 2.72
CA ILE A 593 -30.84 11.81 1.60
C ILE A 593 -29.65 11.87 0.66
N VAL A 594 -28.42 11.72 1.22
CA VAL A 594 -27.18 11.62 0.47
C VAL A 594 -26.87 10.13 0.25
N PHE A 595 -26.65 9.71 -1.00
CA PHE A 595 -26.30 8.32 -1.29
C PHE A 595 -25.08 7.89 -0.47
N ARG A 596 -25.14 6.69 0.12
CA ARG A 596 -24.07 6.13 0.95
C ARG A 596 -24.16 4.60 0.99
N PRO A 597 -23.09 3.91 1.36
CA PRO A 597 -23.13 2.48 1.63
C PRO A 597 -24.13 2.14 2.75
N GLU A 598 -24.74 0.96 2.68
CA GLU A 598 -25.67 0.49 3.70
C GLU A 598 -24.99 0.38 5.07
N LYS A 599 -23.73 -0.03 5.08
CA LYS A 599 -22.88 -0.18 6.27
C LYS A 599 -21.47 0.35 6.03
N GLU A 600 -20.92 1.02 7.00
CA GLU A 600 -19.54 1.48 7.00
C GLU A 600 -18.89 1.13 8.35
N LEU A 601 -17.69 0.53 8.31
CA LEU A 601 -16.88 0.29 9.51
C LEU A 601 -16.52 1.64 10.16
N LYS A 602 -16.89 1.82 11.42
CA LYS A 602 -16.64 3.06 12.17
C LYS A 602 -16.01 2.79 13.55
N GLY A 603 -15.71 1.53 13.85
CA GLY A 603 -15.00 1.14 15.06
C GLY A 603 -14.74 -0.35 15.11
N PHE A 604 -13.71 -0.75 15.82
CA PHE A 604 -13.42 -2.15 16.12
C PHE A 604 -12.60 -2.28 17.39
N ALA A 605 -12.67 -3.48 17.99
CA ALA A 605 -11.83 -3.84 19.13
C ALA A 605 -11.49 -5.33 19.07
N LYS A 606 -10.22 -5.68 19.25
CA LYS A 606 -9.78 -7.07 19.44
C LYS A 606 -9.72 -7.38 20.92
N VAL A 607 -10.25 -8.54 21.32
CA VAL A 607 -10.26 -8.98 22.71
C VAL A 607 -9.83 -10.44 22.79
N TYR A 608 -8.87 -10.73 23.69
CA TYR A 608 -8.50 -12.08 24.06
C TYR A 608 -9.30 -12.54 25.27
N LEU A 609 -9.93 -13.72 25.18
CA LEU A 609 -10.77 -14.30 26.23
C LEU A 609 -10.38 -15.75 26.51
N LYS A 610 -10.27 -16.09 27.78
CA LYS A 610 -10.17 -17.50 28.17
C LYS A 610 -11.48 -18.22 27.93
N ALA A 611 -11.44 -19.56 27.86
CA ALA A 611 -12.64 -20.38 27.79
C ALA A 611 -13.60 -20.01 28.96
N GLY A 612 -14.85 -19.69 28.63
CA GLY A 612 -15.87 -19.25 29.58
C GLY A 612 -15.77 -17.78 30.05
N GLU A 613 -14.72 -17.04 29.66
CA GLU A 613 -14.55 -15.64 30.07
C GLU A 613 -15.50 -14.72 29.30
N SER A 614 -16.07 -13.74 30.02
CA SER A 614 -16.86 -12.65 29.46
C SER A 614 -16.19 -11.31 29.75
N ARG A 615 -16.21 -10.40 28.78
CA ARG A 615 -15.67 -9.05 28.93
C ARG A 615 -16.55 -8.01 28.25
N GLN A 616 -16.78 -6.90 28.95
CA GLN A 616 -17.41 -5.74 28.35
C GLN A 616 -16.36 -4.88 27.66
N LEU A 617 -16.60 -4.56 26.41
CA LEU A 617 -15.77 -3.68 25.57
C LEU A 617 -16.46 -2.35 25.38
N ARG A 618 -15.65 -1.30 25.21
CA ARG A 618 -16.12 0.02 24.80
C ARG A 618 -15.51 0.36 23.43
N ILE A 619 -16.35 0.72 22.47
CA ILE A 619 -15.93 1.24 21.16
C ILE A 619 -16.41 2.69 21.07
N PRO A 620 -15.50 3.68 21.06
CA PRO A 620 -15.88 5.09 21.04
C PRO A 620 -16.40 5.52 19.67
N PHE A 621 -17.28 6.50 19.65
CA PHE A 621 -17.55 7.29 18.45
C PHE A 621 -16.47 8.37 18.31
N ASP A 622 -15.95 8.55 17.12
CA ASP A 622 -15.03 9.62 16.77
C ASP A 622 -15.65 10.58 15.75
N ASP A 623 -14.91 11.59 15.32
CA ASP A 623 -15.35 12.57 14.33
C ASP A 623 -15.71 11.96 12.96
N LYS A 624 -15.30 10.72 12.70
CA LYS A 624 -15.52 9.98 11.45
C LYS A 624 -16.76 9.10 11.48
N THR A 625 -17.37 8.91 12.66
CA THR A 625 -18.43 7.92 12.87
C THR A 625 -19.69 8.21 12.05
N PHE A 626 -20.13 9.48 11.99
CA PHE A 626 -21.42 9.85 11.37
C PHE A 626 -21.27 10.80 10.18
N ARG A 627 -20.07 11.32 9.91
CA ARG A 627 -19.82 12.38 8.93
C ARG A 627 -19.83 11.87 7.49
N TYR A 628 -20.15 12.78 6.56
CA TYR A 628 -19.92 12.67 5.13
C TYR A 628 -19.32 13.97 4.61
N TRP A 629 -18.67 13.94 3.45
CA TRP A 629 -18.15 15.16 2.82
C TRP A 629 -19.20 15.81 1.93
N ASN A 630 -19.59 17.03 2.27
CA ASN A 630 -20.53 17.78 1.45
C ASN A 630 -19.79 18.66 0.43
N ILE A 631 -19.87 18.30 -0.86
CA ILE A 631 -19.16 19.00 -1.96
C ILE A 631 -19.69 20.43 -2.19
N LYS A 632 -20.91 20.76 -1.76
CA LYS A 632 -21.46 22.12 -1.90
C LYS A 632 -20.88 23.10 -0.87
N THR A 633 -20.67 22.63 0.32
CA THR A 633 -20.13 23.46 1.42
C THR A 633 -18.62 23.32 1.55
N GLY A 634 -18.02 22.27 0.97
CA GLY A 634 -16.61 21.94 1.14
C GLY A 634 -16.27 21.61 2.59
N GLN A 635 -17.15 20.92 3.30
CA GLN A 635 -17.00 20.61 4.73
C GLN A 635 -17.50 19.20 5.07
N TRP A 636 -16.96 18.65 6.16
CA TRP A 636 -17.51 17.47 6.80
C TRP A 636 -18.83 17.85 7.51
N GLU A 637 -19.88 17.13 7.21
CA GLU A 637 -21.22 17.34 7.76
C GLU A 637 -21.82 16.03 8.27
N ILE A 638 -22.79 16.16 9.18
CA ILE A 638 -23.59 15.05 9.69
C ILE A 638 -25.01 15.26 9.17
N GLU A 639 -25.59 14.24 8.56
CA GLU A 639 -26.99 14.26 8.15
C GLU A 639 -27.87 13.99 9.37
N THR A 640 -28.94 14.79 9.55
CA THR A 640 -29.91 14.55 10.63
C THR A 640 -30.69 13.27 10.34
N GLY A 641 -30.75 12.37 11.31
CA GLY A 641 -31.51 11.13 11.16
C GLY A 641 -31.25 10.11 12.27
N THR A 642 -31.92 9.00 12.16
CA THR A 642 -31.81 7.86 13.07
C THR A 642 -30.80 6.87 12.46
N TYR A 643 -29.60 6.86 13.00
CA TYR A 643 -28.53 5.97 12.58
C TYR A 643 -28.66 4.58 13.19
N GLN A 644 -28.37 3.57 12.39
CA GLN A 644 -28.30 2.20 12.83
C GLN A 644 -26.84 1.85 13.22
N ILE A 645 -26.66 1.40 14.44
CA ILE A 645 -25.40 0.88 14.96
C ILE A 645 -25.49 -0.65 14.90
N MET A 646 -24.59 -1.27 14.16
CA MET A 646 -24.55 -2.71 13.95
C MET A 646 -23.24 -3.26 14.47
N VAL A 647 -23.30 -4.23 15.37
CA VAL A 647 -22.12 -4.86 15.97
C VAL A 647 -22.09 -6.33 15.58
N GLY A 648 -20.96 -6.76 14.99
CA GLY A 648 -20.84 -8.12 14.46
C GLY A 648 -19.42 -8.64 14.43
N ALA A 649 -19.31 -9.90 14.03
CA ALA A 649 -18.03 -10.60 13.79
C ALA A 649 -17.53 -10.42 12.35
N SER A 650 -18.40 -9.93 11.45
CA SER A 650 -18.05 -9.52 10.08
C SER A 650 -19.16 -8.59 9.55
N VAL A 651 -18.97 -8.00 8.39
CA VAL A 651 -20.02 -7.19 7.73
C VAL A 651 -21.29 -8.01 7.42
N ALA A 652 -21.18 -9.32 7.26
CA ALA A 652 -22.29 -10.24 7.00
C ALA A 652 -22.82 -10.97 8.26
N ASP A 653 -22.07 -10.96 9.37
CA ASP A 653 -22.47 -11.59 10.63
C ASP A 653 -22.68 -10.49 11.68
N ILE A 654 -23.82 -9.76 11.53
CA ILE A 654 -24.26 -8.76 12.50
C ILE A 654 -25.05 -9.47 13.61
N ARG A 655 -24.59 -9.35 14.84
CA ARG A 655 -25.15 -10.05 16.03
C ARG A 655 -26.01 -9.14 16.89
N LEU A 656 -25.71 -7.87 16.96
CA LEU A 656 -26.47 -6.90 17.73
C LEU A 656 -26.71 -5.65 16.89
N THR A 657 -27.87 -5.03 17.09
CA THR A 657 -28.26 -3.80 16.39
C THR A 657 -28.98 -2.88 17.33
N GLY A 658 -28.69 -1.59 17.23
CA GLY A 658 -29.39 -0.54 17.96
C GLY A 658 -29.51 0.72 17.12
N MET A 659 -30.28 1.67 17.59
CA MET A 659 -30.55 2.93 16.88
C MET A 659 -30.10 4.11 17.76
N THR A 660 -29.57 5.15 17.10
CA THR A 660 -29.25 6.42 17.77
C THR A 660 -29.67 7.60 16.90
N GLU A 661 -30.30 8.57 17.49
CA GLU A 661 -30.65 9.81 16.80
C GLU A 661 -29.46 10.77 16.80
N ARG A 662 -29.21 11.41 15.65
CA ARG A 662 -28.24 12.49 15.56
C ARG A 662 -28.86 13.71 14.89
N THR A 663 -28.74 14.85 15.57
CA THR A 663 -29.03 16.14 14.95
C THR A 663 -27.83 16.55 14.13
N GLY A 664 -27.99 16.63 12.84
CA GLY A 664 -26.94 16.98 11.89
C GLY A 664 -26.74 18.49 11.74
N ASN A 665 -25.73 18.82 10.94
CA ASN A 665 -25.39 20.19 10.58
C ASN A 665 -25.43 20.45 9.07
N SER A 666 -26.03 19.53 8.30
CA SER A 666 -26.09 19.60 6.83
C SER A 666 -26.81 20.87 6.33
N LYS A 667 -26.14 21.64 5.49
CA LYS A 667 -26.60 22.90 4.90
C LYS A 667 -27.02 22.76 3.43
N GLY A 668 -27.73 21.71 3.13
CA GLY A 668 -28.19 21.41 1.76
C GLY A 668 -27.55 20.16 1.18
N TYR A 669 -28.32 19.47 0.37
CA TYR A 669 -27.91 18.19 -0.17
C TYR A 669 -27.15 18.38 -1.48
N PRO A 670 -26.00 17.71 -1.63
CA PRO A 670 -25.12 17.92 -2.78
C PRO A 670 -25.63 17.30 -4.09
N TYR A 671 -26.46 16.27 -4.04
CA TYR A 671 -26.82 15.44 -5.18
C TYR A 671 -28.33 15.44 -5.48
N ASN A 672 -28.65 15.21 -6.76
CA ASN A 672 -30.04 15.04 -7.22
C ASN A 672 -30.27 13.54 -7.52
N PRO A 673 -31.11 12.83 -6.72
CA PRO A 673 -31.38 11.40 -6.92
C PRO A 673 -31.91 11.04 -8.33
N ALA A 674 -32.68 11.94 -8.94
CA ALA A 674 -33.25 11.69 -10.26
C ALA A 674 -32.17 11.68 -11.38
N LYS A 675 -31.02 12.33 -11.16
CA LYS A 675 -29.91 12.36 -12.11
C LYS A 675 -28.84 11.29 -11.85
N MET A 676 -28.90 10.62 -10.68
CA MET A 676 -27.86 9.72 -10.22
C MET A 676 -28.44 8.41 -9.61
N PRO A 677 -29.42 7.76 -10.28
CA PRO A 677 -30.15 6.65 -9.67
C PRO A 677 -29.28 5.47 -9.30
N TYR A 678 -28.23 5.18 -10.07
CA TYR A 678 -27.36 4.05 -9.79
C TYR A 678 -26.43 4.28 -8.58
N TYR A 679 -26.06 5.52 -8.28
CA TYR A 679 -25.36 5.84 -7.03
C TYR A 679 -26.25 5.61 -5.80
N TYR A 680 -27.53 5.96 -5.88
CA TYR A 680 -28.48 5.76 -4.79
C TYR A 680 -28.87 4.29 -4.56
N THR A 681 -28.67 3.43 -5.56
CA THR A 681 -28.90 1.98 -5.44
C THR A 681 -27.62 1.17 -5.23
N GLY A 682 -26.45 1.81 -5.33
CA GLY A 682 -25.15 1.15 -5.25
C GLY A 682 -24.80 0.30 -6.47
N ILE A 683 -25.61 0.28 -7.55
CA ILE A 683 -25.37 -0.57 -8.73
C ILE A 683 -24.33 0.10 -9.66
N VAL A 684 -23.14 0.30 -9.11
CA VAL A 684 -22.08 1.15 -9.73
C VAL A 684 -21.54 0.63 -11.06
N GLN A 685 -21.66 -0.64 -11.34
CA GLN A 685 -21.27 -1.19 -12.65
C GLN A 685 -22.14 -0.69 -13.82
N LYS A 686 -23.26 -0.02 -13.55
CA LYS A 686 -24.18 0.56 -14.54
C LYS A 686 -24.08 2.08 -14.69
N ILE A 687 -23.18 2.73 -13.98
CA ILE A 687 -23.00 4.19 -14.02
C ILE A 687 -22.76 4.63 -15.47
N SER A 688 -23.59 5.56 -15.94
CA SER A 688 -23.44 6.20 -17.24
C SER A 688 -22.44 7.35 -17.22
N ASP A 689 -22.04 7.82 -18.41
CA ASP A 689 -21.19 9.02 -18.50
C ASP A 689 -21.90 10.27 -17.97
N GLU A 690 -23.20 10.34 -18.10
CA GLU A 690 -24.02 11.46 -17.60
C GLU A 690 -24.02 11.48 -16.07
N GLU A 691 -24.24 10.32 -15.43
CA GLU A 691 -24.20 10.21 -13.96
C GLU A 691 -22.80 10.49 -13.41
N PHE A 692 -21.75 10.01 -14.10
CA PHE A 692 -20.39 10.27 -13.67
C PHE A 692 -19.98 11.74 -13.82
N ARG A 693 -20.45 12.44 -14.90
CA ARG A 693 -20.29 13.90 -15.01
C ARG A 693 -21.02 14.66 -13.91
N GLU A 694 -22.25 14.23 -13.57
CA GLU A 694 -23.00 14.86 -12.46
C GLU A 694 -22.26 14.67 -11.13
N LEU A 695 -21.65 13.49 -10.90
CA LEU A 695 -20.82 13.23 -9.72
C LEU A 695 -19.55 14.09 -9.69
N LEU A 696 -18.83 14.19 -10.81
CA LEU A 696 -17.60 14.98 -10.94
C LEU A 696 -17.86 16.48 -10.86
N GLY A 697 -19.03 16.94 -11.33
CA GLY A 697 -19.34 18.36 -11.50
C GLY A 697 -18.66 19.01 -12.72
N HIS A 698 -18.03 18.23 -13.59
CA HIS A 698 -17.36 18.66 -14.82
C HIS A 698 -17.33 17.53 -15.85
N ASP A 699 -16.91 17.84 -17.09
CA ASP A 699 -16.77 16.84 -18.13
C ASP A 699 -15.70 15.80 -17.82
N ILE A 700 -15.94 14.55 -18.23
CA ILE A 700 -14.99 13.46 -18.09
C ILE A 700 -13.78 13.76 -18.99
N PRO A 701 -12.54 13.76 -18.44
CA PRO A 701 -11.35 13.97 -19.24
C PRO A 701 -11.19 12.90 -20.33
N ASN A 702 -10.67 13.29 -21.49
CA ASN A 702 -10.44 12.34 -22.58
C ASN A 702 -9.36 11.32 -22.21
N GLY A 703 -9.74 10.09 -21.92
CA GLY A 703 -8.84 8.99 -21.58
C GLY A 703 -8.09 8.38 -22.77
N ARG A 704 -8.39 8.78 -24.01
CA ARG A 704 -7.73 8.24 -25.21
C ARG A 704 -6.48 9.04 -25.54
N TRP A 705 -5.44 8.32 -25.96
CA TRP A 705 -4.24 8.96 -26.46
C TRP A 705 -4.47 9.54 -27.86
N SER A 706 -3.95 10.74 -28.10
CA SER A 706 -3.98 11.38 -29.43
C SER A 706 -2.80 12.35 -29.59
N GLY A 707 -2.33 12.51 -30.80
CA GLY A 707 -1.34 13.53 -31.15
C GLY A 707 0.11 13.04 -31.17
N ASN A 708 1.01 13.78 -30.54
CA ASN A 708 2.42 13.46 -30.36
C ASN A 708 2.67 12.97 -28.93
N LEU A 709 3.70 12.15 -28.76
CA LEU A 709 4.18 11.80 -27.42
C LEU A 709 4.77 13.03 -26.72
N GLU A 710 4.49 13.14 -25.43
CA GLU A 710 4.92 14.23 -24.56
C GLU A 710 5.85 13.72 -23.45
N ILE A 711 6.46 14.61 -22.69
CA ILE A 711 7.41 14.25 -21.62
C ILE A 711 6.78 13.41 -20.51
N ASN A 712 5.47 13.54 -20.32
CA ASN A 712 4.70 12.83 -19.30
C ASN A 712 4.07 11.53 -19.80
N ASP A 713 4.19 11.21 -21.10
CA ASP A 713 3.75 9.92 -21.62
C ASP A 713 4.76 8.82 -21.22
N ALA A 714 4.26 7.63 -20.92
CA ALA A 714 5.08 6.49 -20.53
C ALA A 714 5.87 5.90 -21.73
N ILE A 715 7.06 5.37 -21.44
CA ILE A 715 7.90 4.73 -22.47
C ILE A 715 7.16 3.58 -23.16
N CYS A 716 6.27 2.85 -22.45
CA CYS A 716 5.43 1.83 -23.07
C CYS A 716 4.48 2.37 -24.14
N GLN A 717 4.19 3.67 -24.15
CA GLN A 717 3.37 4.31 -25.20
C GLN A 717 4.17 4.62 -26.48
N MET A 718 5.48 4.31 -26.55
CA MET A 718 6.30 4.45 -27.76
C MET A 718 5.79 3.61 -28.95
N TYR A 719 4.84 2.72 -28.77
CA TYR A 719 4.20 2.09 -29.92
C TYR A 719 3.44 3.10 -30.80
N TYR A 720 3.03 4.24 -30.26
CA TYR A 720 2.50 5.40 -31.02
C TYR A 720 3.58 6.26 -31.68
N ALA A 721 4.88 6.03 -31.39
CA ALA A 721 5.97 6.86 -31.88
C ALA A 721 5.97 6.96 -33.43
N LYS A 722 6.22 8.15 -33.96
CA LYS A 722 6.41 8.34 -35.40
C LYS A 722 7.76 7.80 -35.89
N SER A 723 8.78 7.82 -35.03
CA SER A 723 10.10 7.29 -35.29
C SER A 723 10.10 5.76 -35.40
N ARG A 724 10.66 5.21 -36.50
CA ARG A 724 10.84 3.76 -36.66
C ARG A 724 11.82 3.18 -35.65
N LEU A 725 12.86 3.95 -35.26
CA LEU A 725 13.83 3.54 -34.25
C LEU A 725 13.16 3.44 -32.87
N ALA A 726 12.36 4.41 -32.47
CA ALA A 726 11.64 4.38 -31.21
C ALA A 726 10.69 3.18 -31.13
N ARG A 727 9.98 2.86 -32.18
CA ARG A 727 9.14 1.65 -32.27
C ARG A 727 9.95 0.35 -32.22
N LEU A 728 11.18 0.33 -32.73
CA LEU A 728 12.07 -0.81 -32.57
C LEU A 728 12.50 -0.99 -31.13
N ILE A 729 12.90 0.09 -30.45
CA ILE A 729 13.26 0.09 -29.01
C ILE A 729 12.07 -0.41 -28.19
N TYR A 730 10.87 0.08 -28.44
CA TYR A 730 9.65 -0.39 -27.80
C TYR A 730 9.47 -1.92 -27.95
N ARG A 731 9.64 -2.45 -29.19
CA ARG A 731 9.53 -3.89 -29.44
C ARG A 731 10.58 -4.70 -28.67
N CYS A 732 11.81 -4.19 -28.57
CA CYS A 732 12.87 -4.84 -27.80
C CYS A 732 12.51 -4.85 -26.30
N LEU A 733 12.08 -3.73 -25.73
CA LEU A 733 11.65 -3.64 -24.32
C LEU A 733 10.48 -4.58 -24.03
N THR A 734 9.48 -4.60 -24.92
CA THR A 734 8.32 -5.51 -24.79
C THR A 734 8.73 -6.98 -24.84
N LYS A 735 9.71 -7.34 -25.74
CA LYS A 735 10.22 -8.70 -25.80
C LYS A 735 10.99 -9.09 -24.54
N MET A 736 11.79 -8.17 -23.97
CA MET A 736 12.51 -8.39 -22.72
C MET A 736 11.53 -8.59 -21.55
N LYS A 737 10.50 -7.72 -21.46
CA LYS A 737 9.42 -7.84 -20.46
C LYS A 737 8.76 -9.22 -20.53
N LYS A 738 8.28 -9.62 -21.73
CA LYS A 738 7.63 -10.94 -21.91
C LYS A 738 8.55 -12.12 -21.59
N LYS A 739 9.85 -12.00 -21.88
CA LYS A 739 10.83 -13.04 -21.53
C LYS A 739 10.99 -13.17 -20.01
N SER A 740 11.06 -12.06 -19.30
CA SER A 740 11.13 -12.01 -17.84
C SER A 740 9.88 -12.63 -17.20
N GLU A 741 8.70 -12.28 -17.73
CA GLU A 741 7.42 -12.85 -17.27
C GLU A 741 7.39 -14.38 -17.49
N ALA A 742 7.83 -14.87 -18.65
CA ALA A 742 7.87 -16.30 -18.94
C ALA A 742 8.88 -17.09 -18.07
N GLN A 743 9.84 -16.42 -17.44
CA GLN A 743 10.81 -17.05 -16.53
C GLN A 743 10.32 -17.14 -15.07
N GLY A 744 9.09 -16.70 -14.78
CA GLY A 744 8.54 -16.72 -13.44
C GLY A 744 9.15 -15.69 -12.45
N LYS A 745 10.00 -14.77 -12.95
CA LYS A 745 10.62 -13.71 -12.12
C LYS A 745 10.50 -12.36 -12.81
N PRO A 746 9.75 -11.41 -12.25
CA PRO A 746 9.61 -10.09 -12.85
C PRO A 746 10.95 -9.34 -12.80
N ASP A 747 11.40 -8.85 -13.96
CA ASP A 747 12.53 -7.92 -13.99
C ASP A 747 12.03 -6.51 -13.67
N LEU A 748 12.22 -6.11 -12.43
CA LEU A 748 11.75 -4.83 -11.90
C LEU A 748 12.31 -3.62 -12.67
N ASN A 749 13.56 -3.71 -13.21
CA ASN A 749 14.12 -2.63 -14.02
C ASN A 749 13.36 -2.46 -15.33
N ILE A 750 13.07 -3.57 -16.00
CA ILE A 750 12.34 -3.54 -17.26
C ILE A 750 10.92 -3.00 -17.00
N LEU A 751 10.24 -3.45 -15.96
CA LEU A 751 8.91 -2.99 -15.59
C LEU A 751 8.91 -1.49 -15.24
N PHE A 752 9.91 -1.05 -14.49
CA PHE A 752 10.05 0.37 -14.14
C PHE A 752 10.28 1.23 -15.38
N ILE A 753 11.27 0.88 -16.22
CA ILE A 753 11.56 1.61 -17.48
C ILE A 753 10.34 1.61 -18.40
N TYR A 754 9.62 0.49 -18.48
CA TYR A 754 8.46 0.33 -19.35
C TYR A 754 7.32 1.29 -18.98
N ASN A 755 7.06 1.44 -17.68
CA ASN A 755 5.99 2.30 -17.14
C ASN A 755 6.43 3.74 -16.87
N MET A 756 7.74 4.03 -16.89
CA MET A 756 8.29 5.34 -16.60
C MET A 756 7.95 6.35 -17.71
N PRO A 757 7.55 7.59 -17.38
CA PRO A 757 7.40 8.65 -18.38
C PRO A 757 8.76 9.13 -18.90
N PHE A 758 8.81 9.76 -20.06
CA PHE A 758 10.06 10.26 -20.64
C PHE A 758 10.81 11.20 -19.67
N ARG A 759 10.11 12.05 -18.91
CA ARG A 759 10.76 12.91 -17.89
C ARG A 759 11.55 12.13 -16.84
N GLY A 760 11.12 10.91 -16.53
CA GLY A 760 11.80 10.03 -15.57
C GLY A 760 13.25 9.76 -15.95
N ILE A 761 13.59 9.80 -17.25
CA ILE A 761 14.98 9.67 -17.72
C ILE A 761 15.88 10.78 -17.10
N ALA A 762 15.40 12.02 -17.00
CA ALA A 762 16.15 13.08 -16.33
C ALA A 762 16.13 12.93 -14.80
N LYS A 763 14.99 12.55 -14.23
CA LYS A 763 14.80 12.48 -12.78
C LYS A 763 15.53 11.31 -12.11
N MET A 764 15.87 10.24 -12.88
CA MET A 764 16.43 9.00 -12.34
C MET A 764 17.91 8.75 -12.71
N THR A 765 18.54 9.68 -13.43
CA THR A 765 19.93 9.49 -13.90
C THR A 765 20.98 10.27 -13.10
N GLY A 766 20.65 10.73 -11.90
CA GLY A 766 21.60 11.45 -11.04
C GLY A 766 22.18 12.71 -11.66
N GLY A 767 21.45 13.36 -12.57
CA GLY A 767 21.88 14.58 -13.28
C GLY A 767 22.74 14.33 -14.52
N ALA A 768 22.88 13.07 -14.96
CA ALA A 768 23.57 12.75 -16.24
C ALA A 768 22.75 13.25 -17.44
N VAL A 769 21.42 13.12 -17.38
CA VAL A 769 20.47 13.60 -18.39
C VAL A 769 19.68 14.76 -17.82
N SER A 770 19.62 15.90 -18.53
CA SER A 770 18.81 17.06 -18.17
C SER A 770 17.44 17.03 -18.84
N MET A 771 16.47 17.81 -18.33
CA MET A 771 15.16 17.95 -18.96
C MET A 771 15.25 18.43 -20.41
N GLU A 772 16.21 19.30 -20.73
CA GLU A 772 16.46 19.73 -22.11
C GLU A 772 16.80 18.56 -23.04
N MET A 773 17.60 17.59 -22.55
CA MET A 773 17.92 16.37 -23.32
C MET A 773 16.67 15.49 -23.49
N VAL A 774 15.82 15.41 -22.50
CA VAL A 774 14.54 14.67 -22.59
C VAL A 774 13.63 15.28 -23.65
N TYR A 775 13.49 16.59 -23.73
CA TYR A 775 12.76 17.25 -24.83
C TYR A 775 13.36 16.89 -26.19
N GLY A 776 14.69 16.73 -26.29
CA GLY A 776 15.36 16.26 -27.49
C GLY A 776 15.00 14.78 -27.81
N ILE A 777 14.94 13.92 -26.81
CA ILE A 777 14.51 12.52 -26.97
C ILE A 777 13.08 12.46 -27.49
N VAL A 778 12.16 13.24 -26.90
CA VAL A 778 10.75 13.30 -27.32
C VAL A 778 10.61 13.84 -28.75
N ASP A 779 11.38 14.88 -29.15
CA ASP A 779 11.44 15.33 -30.53
C ASP A 779 11.84 14.18 -31.48
N ALA A 780 12.89 13.41 -31.15
CA ALA A 780 13.35 12.28 -31.94
C ALA A 780 12.30 11.15 -32.03
N VAL A 781 11.63 10.85 -30.93
CA VAL A 781 10.56 9.84 -30.87
C VAL A 781 9.37 10.26 -31.75
N ASN A 782 9.06 11.54 -31.82
CA ASN A 782 8.00 12.11 -32.68
C ASN A 782 8.43 12.29 -34.17
N GLY A 783 9.62 11.81 -34.55
CA GLY A 783 10.11 11.83 -35.95
C GLY A 783 10.98 13.02 -36.30
N HIS A 784 11.27 13.94 -35.39
CA HIS A 784 12.16 15.09 -35.60
C HIS A 784 13.59 14.77 -35.18
N PHE A 785 14.19 13.73 -35.81
CA PHE A 785 15.44 13.13 -35.38
C PHE A 785 16.61 14.13 -35.29
N MET A 786 16.87 14.94 -36.34
CA MET A 786 18.00 15.89 -36.35
C MET A 786 17.86 16.97 -35.27
N ARG A 787 16.62 17.47 -35.07
CA ARG A 787 16.30 18.43 -34.02
C ARG A 787 16.53 17.80 -32.65
N GLY A 788 16.09 16.56 -32.48
CA GLY A 788 16.24 15.79 -31.22
C GLY A 788 17.71 15.58 -30.87
N VAL A 789 18.52 15.08 -31.82
CA VAL A 789 19.96 14.87 -31.64
C VAL A 789 20.69 16.18 -31.29
N LYS A 790 20.38 17.28 -32.00
CA LYS A 790 20.98 18.60 -31.68
C LYS A 790 20.67 19.03 -30.26
N LYS A 791 19.41 18.84 -29.77
CA LYS A 791 19.05 19.16 -28.39
C LYS A 791 19.76 18.25 -27.38
N VAL A 792 19.84 16.95 -27.64
CA VAL A 792 20.50 16.01 -26.74
C VAL A 792 21.98 16.32 -26.60
N VAL A 793 22.70 16.45 -27.73
CA VAL A 793 24.15 16.74 -27.71
C VAL A 793 24.44 18.11 -27.12
N GLY A 794 23.71 19.14 -27.55
CA GLY A 794 23.87 20.50 -27.02
C GLY A 794 23.50 20.58 -25.52
N GLY A 795 22.43 19.87 -25.13
CA GLY A 795 21.99 19.76 -23.75
C GLY A 795 23.03 19.09 -22.86
N TYR A 796 23.70 18.02 -23.34
CA TYR A 796 24.75 17.34 -22.61
C TYR A 796 25.91 18.29 -22.22
N PHE A 797 26.44 19.02 -23.20
CA PHE A 797 27.54 19.97 -22.90
C PHE A 797 27.10 21.14 -22.02
N ARG A 798 25.88 21.65 -22.22
CA ARG A 798 25.33 22.72 -21.36
C ARG A 798 25.13 22.21 -19.93
N ASN A 799 24.53 21.04 -19.75
CA ASN A 799 24.31 20.46 -18.45
C ASN A 799 25.60 20.27 -17.67
N ARG A 800 26.62 19.67 -18.29
CA ARG A 800 27.94 19.47 -17.67
C ARG A 800 28.61 20.77 -17.27
N ARG A 801 28.54 21.81 -18.12
CA ARG A 801 29.08 23.15 -17.79
C ARG A 801 28.30 23.80 -16.63
N ASN A 802 26.96 23.71 -16.66
CA ASN A 802 26.12 24.32 -15.64
C ASN A 802 26.27 23.61 -14.29
N ASN A 803 26.42 22.31 -14.27
CA ASN A 803 26.68 21.55 -13.03
C ASN A 803 28.01 21.95 -12.41
N LYS A 804 29.10 22.04 -13.18
CA LYS A 804 30.39 22.51 -12.69
C LYS A 804 30.32 23.95 -12.14
N LYS A 805 29.56 24.83 -12.82
CA LYS A 805 29.37 26.21 -12.33
C LYS A 805 28.61 26.21 -11.00
N TYR A 806 27.58 25.37 -10.87
CA TYR A 806 26.78 25.28 -9.65
C TYR A 806 27.60 24.72 -8.48
N GLU A 807 28.38 23.66 -8.71
CA GLU A 807 29.31 23.11 -7.71
C GLU A 807 30.32 24.13 -7.22
N LYS A 808 30.84 24.99 -8.13
CA LYS A 808 31.73 26.08 -7.75
C LYS A 808 31.04 27.09 -6.85
N LEU A 809 29.79 27.50 -7.15
CA LEU A 809 29.03 28.43 -6.32
C LEU A 809 28.77 27.86 -4.91
N LEU A 810 28.45 26.58 -4.79
CA LEU A 810 28.27 25.91 -3.48
C LEU A 810 29.59 25.90 -2.68
N LYS A 811 30.73 25.63 -3.33
CA LYS A 811 32.05 25.68 -2.68
C LYS A 811 32.44 27.08 -2.25
N GLU A 812 32.17 28.11 -3.06
CA GLU A 812 32.43 29.51 -2.72
C GLU A 812 31.54 29.99 -1.56
N ALA A 813 30.30 29.49 -1.46
CA ALA A 813 29.46 29.77 -0.30
C ALA A 813 30.04 29.15 0.98
N GLY A 814 30.60 27.91 0.89
CA GLY A 814 31.30 27.25 2.01
C GLY A 814 32.63 27.89 2.43
N GLY A 815 33.30 28.61 1.53
CA GLY A 815 34.60 29.26 1.81
C GLY A 815 34.54 30.72 2.29
N LYS A 816 33.33 31.23 2.49
CA LYS A 816 33.12 32.61 3.01
C LYS A 816 32.74 32.60 4.49
N CYS A 817 33.53 31.94 5.31
CA CYS A 817 33.49 32.06 6.78
C CYS A 817 34.72 32.76 7.29
#